data_2ef9a27d0bd203f97200f02824cbca04
#
_entry.id   2ef9a27d0bd203f97200f02824cbca04
#
_cell.length_a   1.000
_cell.length_b   1.000
_cell.length_c   1.000
_cell.angle_alpha   90.00
_cell.angle_beta   90.00
_cell.angle_gamma   90.00
#
_symmetry.space_group_name_H-M   'P 1'
#
loop_
_entity.id
_entity.type
_entity.pdbx_description
1 polymer ?
#
loop_
_entity_poly.entity_id
_entity_poly.type
_entity_poly.pdbx_seq_one_letter_code
_entity_poly.pdbx_strand_id
1 'polypeptide(L)'
;VDRTQLISNARNNLAGLGRGNLGVPLLLLVMLAMMMLPIPPFLLDVFFTFNIALSIVVLLVCVYALRPLDFAAFPTILLVATLLRLALNVASTRVVMLHGQEGHGAAGKVIQAFGEVVIGGNYVVGAVVFAILMIINFVVVTKGAGRISEVSARFTLDAMPGKQMAIDADLNAGLIDQAQAKARRAEVAQEAEFYGSMDGASKFVRGDAIAGLLILFINLIGGMLIGMLQHNMSFSDAGKVYALLTIGDGLVAQLPSLLLSTAAAIMVTRASGSEDMGKLINRQMFDSPKALGVSAALMIIMGLVPGMPHIAFLSLGLLAGGGAYLVWKKQQKVKIDAQKEAQRQQDLLPSPQRALETKELGWDDVTPIDMIGLEVGYRLIPLVDRNQGGQLLARIKGVRKKLSQDLGFLMPTVHIRDNLDLQPSAYRLTLMGVILAEADIYPDRELAINPGQVFGTLNGIAARDPAFGLEAVWIDVGQRAQAQSLGYTVVDASTVVATHLNQILQKHCHELIGHEEVQQLLQVLSKASPKLAEELVPGVISLSGLLKVLQALLSEQVPVRDIRSIAEAIANNAGKSQDTAALVAAVRVGLCRAIVQSIVGVEPELPVITLEPRLEQILLNSLQRAGQGQEDGVLLEPSMAEKLQRSLIDACQRQEMQGQPAILLVAGPIRAMLSRFGRLAVPNLHVLAYQEIPDNKQVTIVATVGPNG
;
A
#
# COMPACT_ATOMS: atom_id res chain seq x y z
N VAL A 1 -14.03 27.21 57.20
CA VAL A 1 -13.72 26.76 55.83
C VAL A 1 -14.56 25.52 55.56
N ASP A 2 -15.53 25.68 54.65
CA ASP A 2 -16.59 24.71 54.40
C ASP A 2 -16.00 23.40 53.85
N ARG A 3 -16.19 22.27 54.53
CA ARG A 3 -15.73 20.93 54.12
C ARG A 3 -16.22 20.55 52.71
N THR A 4 -17.37 21.06 52.30
CA THR A 4 -17.96 20.87 50.97
C THR A 4 -17.20 21.60 49.88
N GLN A 5 -16.66 22.79 50.16
CA GLN A 5 -15.80 23.52 49.18
C GLN A 5 -14.42 22.87 49.02
N LEU A 6 -13.83 22.29 50.06
CA LEU A 6 -12.57 21.56 49.97
C LEU A 6 -12.72 20.28 49.16
N ILE A 7 -13.83 19.55 49.29
CA ILE A 7 -14.11 18.32 48.54
C ILE A 7 -14.42 18.64 47.07
N SER A 8 -15.17 19.73 46.80
CA SER A 8 -15.45 20.16 45.43
C SER A 8 -14.20 20.67 44.70
N ASN A 9 -13.34 21.42 45.37
CA ASN A 9 -12.06 21.89 44.83
C ASN A 9 -11.08 20.74 44.63
N ALA A 10 -11.02 19.77 45.54
CA ALA A 10 -10.22 18.55 45.36
C ALA A 10 -10.72 17.71 44.17
N ARG A 11 -12.04 17.57 44.00
CA ARG A 11 -12.66 16.84 42.88
C ARG A 11 -12.44 17.57 41.54
N ASN A 12 -12.51 18.90 41.51
CA ASN A 12 -12.22 19.68 40.29
C ASN A 12 -10.74 19.70 39.93
N ASN A 13 -9.85 19.72 40.94
CA ASN A 13 -8.41 19.59 40.74
C ASN A 13 -8.02 18.16 40.26
N LEU A 14 -8.67 17.12 40.79
CA LEU A 14 -8.51 15.75 40.31
C LEU A 14 -9.06 15.55 38.88
N ALA A 15 -10.16 16.21 38.54
CA ALA A 15 -10.69 16.20 37.15
C ALA A 15 -9.81 17.03 36.20
N GLY A 16 -9.11 18.06 36.69
CA GLY A 16 -8.09 18.81 35.96
C GLY A 16 -6.78 18.02 35.72
N LEU A 17 -6.40 17.18 36.69
CA LEU A 17 -5.27 16.26 36.57
C LEU A 17 -5.48 15.17 35.52
N GLY A 18 -6.73 14.75 35.27
CA GLY A 18 -7.10 13.82 34.21
C GLY A 18 -7.08 14.43 32.79
N ARG A 19 -7.06 15.76 32.66
CA ARG A 19 -6.97 16.47 31.37
C ARG A 19 -5.56 16.89 30.99
N GLY A 20 -4.61 16.87 31.92
CA GLY A 20 -3.18 17.03 31.61
C GLY A 20 -2.52 15.65 31.53
N ASN A 21 -1.59 15.48 30.63
CA ASN A 21 -0.78 14.26 30.40
C ASN A 21 0.06 13.78 31.62
N LEU A 22 -0.44 13.97 32.85
CA LEU A 22 0.24 13.67 34.12
C LEU A 22 0.04 12.23 34.60
N GLY A 23 -0.78 11.43 33.92
CA GLY A 23 -1.09 10.04 34.32
C GLY A 23 0.14 9.14 34.32
N VAL A 24 0.94 9.17 33.28
CA VAL A 24 2.15 8.33 33.16
C VAL A 24 3.24 8.76 34.14
N PRO A 25 3.61 10.05 34.29
CA PRO A 25 4.55 10.49 35.32
C PRO A 25 4.11 10.15 36.75
N LEU A 26 2.83 10.28 37.06
CA LEU A 26 2.29 9.93 38.39
C LEU A 26 2.41 8.41 38.64
N LEU A 27 2.09 7.58 37.63
CA LEU A 27 2.23 6.13 37.72
C LEU A 27 3.69 5.73 37.97
N LEU A 28 4.65 6.32 37.25
CA LEU A 28 6.08 6.09 37.47
C LEU A 28 6.51 6.49 38.87
N LEU A 29 6.01 7.62 39.40
CA LEU A 29 6.31 8.07 40.76
C LEU A 29 5.73 7.11 41.81
N VAL A 30 4.52 6.59 41.60
CA VAL A 30 3.91 5.57 42.47
C VAL A 30 4.76 4.27 42.43
N MET A 31 5.23 3.83 41.27
CA MET A 31 6.09 2.64 41.15
C MET A 31 7.42 2.85 41.91
N LEU A 32 8.06 4.01 41.78
CA LEU A 32 9.26 4.33 42.55
C LEU A 32 8.98 4.37 44.06
N ALA A 33 7.86 4.93 44.47
CA ALA A 33 7.45 4.93 45.87
C ALA A 33 7.22 3.52 46.41
N MET A 34 6.65 2.61 45.61
CA MET A 34 6.46 1.19 45.95
C MET A 34 7.80 0.46 46.19
N MET A 35 8.85 0.80 45.45
CA MET A 35 10.19 0.24 45.68
C MET A 35 10.86 0.74 46.94
N MET A 36 10.56 1.97 47.38
CA MET A 36 11.21 2.63 48.50
C MET A 36 10.46 2.50 49.83
N LEU A 37 9.12 2.54 49.78
CA LEU A 37 8.29 2.54 50.99
C LEU A 37 7.84 1.11 51.33
N PRO A 38 7.71 0.78 52.65
CA PRO A 38 7.12 -0.48 53.06
C PRO A 38 5.63 -0.50 52.72
N ILE A 39 5.20 -1.52 51.99
CA ILE A 39 3.79 -1.69 51.57
C ILE A 39 3.14 -2.73 52.46
N PRO A 40 1.94 -2.47 53.00
CA PRO A 40 1.20 -3.49 53.75
C PRO A 40 0.76 -4.63 52.88
N PRO A 41 0.69 -5.90 53.40
CA PRO A 41 0.36 -7.09 52.61
C PRO A 41 -0.96 -7.00 51.82
N PHE A 42 -1.97 -6.37 52.39
CA PHE A 42 -3.25 -6.15 51.69
C PHE A 42 -3.09 -5.31 50.41
N LEU A 43 -2.25 -4.30 50.42
CA LEU A 43 -2.02 -3.45 49.25
C LEU A 43 -1.21 -4.19 48.20
N LEU A 44 -0.29 -5.09 48.58
CA LEU A 44 0.41 -5.99 47.69
C LEU A 44 -0.58 -6.93 46.95
N ASP A 45 -1.55 -7.51 47.70
CA ASP A 45 -2.57 -8.36 47.09
C ASP A 45 -3.37 -7.61 46.02
N VAL A 46 -3.79 -6.36 46.31
CA VAL A 46 -4.51 -5.53 45.33
C VAL A 46 -3.66 -5.26 44.09
N PHE A 47 -2.40 -4.92 44.23
CA PHE A 47 -1.53 -4.61 43.12
C PHE A 47 -1.15 -5.85 42.30
N PHE A 48 -0.91 -6.99 42.95
CA PHE A 48 -0.69 -8.25 42.21
C PHE A 48 -1.93 -8.65 41.41
N THR A 49 -3.10 -8.60 42.01
CA THR A 49 -4.37 -8.87 41.32
C THR A 49 -4.58 -7.92 40.15
N PHE A 50 -4.30 -6.62 40.34
CA PHE A 50 -4.37 -5.62 39.28
C PHE A 50 -3.40 -5.95 38.13
N ASN A 51 -2.15 -6.31 38.45
CA ASN A 51 -1.13 -6.66 37.44
C ASN A 51 -1.51 -7.91 36.63
N ILE A 52 -2.07 -8.94 37.28
CA ILE A 52 -2.60 -10.12 36.61
C ILE A 52 -3.78 -9.74 35.69
N ALA A 53 -4.73 -8.96 36.20
CA ALA A 53 -5.89 -8.52 35.44
C ALA A 53 -5.46 -7.66 34.21
N LEU A 54 -4.52 -6.74 34.40
CA LEU A 54 -3.95 -5.92 33.32
C LEU A 54 -3.34 -6.82 32.24
N SER A 55 -2.55 -7.81 32.63
CA SER A 55 -1.90 -8.73 31.70
C SER A 55 -2.89 -9.58 30.89
N ILE A 56 -4.00 -10.01 31.52
CA ILE A 56 -5.09 -10.70 30.84
C ILE A 56 -5.78 -9.76 29.84
N VAL A 57 -6.11 -8.54 30.25
CA VAL A 57 -6.73 -7.55 29.35
C VAL A 57 -5.82 -7.27 28.14
N VAL A 58 -4.54 -7.05 28.38
CA VAL A 58 -3.55 -6.82 27.30
C VAL A 58 -3.48 -8.01 26.34
N LEU A 59 -3.42 -9.22 26.87
CA LEU A 59 -3.43 -10.44 26.03
C LEU A 59 -4.70 -10.51 25.17
N LEU A 60 -5.87 -10.28 25.76
CA LEU A 60 -7.13 -10.31 25.04
C LEU A 60 -7.20 -9.24 23.96
N VAL A 61 -6.77 -8.03 24.26
CA VAL A 61 -6.68 -6.95 23.24
C VAL A 61 -5.76 -7.36 22.11
N CYS A 62 -4.60 -7.96 22.39
CA CYS A 62 -3.70 -8.47 21.35
C CYS A 62 -4.34 -9.59 20.51
N VAL A 63 -5.14 -10.46 21.10
CA VAL A 63 -5.83 -11.54 20.37
C VAL A 63 -6.93 -10.99 19.46
N TYR A 64 -7.65 -9.95 19.88
CA TYR A 64 -8.76 -9.37 19.10
C TYR A 64 -8.34 -8.22 18.18
N ALA A 65 -7.16 -7.60 18.33
CA ALA A 65 -6.68 -6.56 17.42
C ALA A 65 -6.61 -7.12 15.99
N LEU A 66 -7.05 -6.38 14.97
CA LEU A 66 -7.02 -6.84 13.58
C LEU A 66 -5.64 -6.62 12.94
N ARG A 67 -4.96 -5.55 13.29
CA ARG A 67 -3.62 -5.18 12.80
C ARG A 67 -2.71 -4.83 13.98
N PRO A 68 -1.39 -5.00 13.85
CA PRO A 68 -0.46 -4.57 14.90
C PRO A 68 -0.59 -3.09 15.25
N LEU A 69 -0.84 -2.22 14.29
CA LEU A 69 -1.00 -0.78 14.48
C LEU A 69 -2.31 -0.38 15.17
N ASP A 70 -3.34 -1.24 15.23
CA ASP A 70 -4.57 -0.99 15.99
C ASP A 70 -4.29 -0.89 17.49
N PHE A 71 -3.16 -1.45 17.93
CA PHE A 71 -2.68 -1.35 19.30
C PHE A 71 -1.26 -0.77 19.36
N ALA A 72 -1.05 0.37 18.73
CA ALA A 72 0.26 1.03 18.62
C ALA A 72 0.90 1.37 19.98
N ALA A 73 0.12 1.57 21.04
CA ALA A 73 0.61 1.79 22.40
C ALA A 73 1.14 0.53 23.10
N PHE A 74 1.02 -0.66 22.50
CA PHE A 74 1.36 -1.93 23.13
C PHE A 74 2.82 -2.01 23.62
N PRO A 75 3.87 -1.56 22.87
CA PRO A 75 5.24 -1.59 23.37
C PRO A 75 5.43 -0.76 24.65
N THR A 76 4.78 0.40 24.73
CA THR A 76 4.82 1.26 25.92
C THR A 76 4.09 0.63 27.10
N ILE A 77 2.91 0.02 26.87
CA ILE A 77 2.14 -0.70 27.91
C ILE A 77 2.97 -1.89 28.42
N LEU A 78 3.63 -2.64 27.53
CA LEU A 78 4.50 -3.75 27.89
C LEU A 78 5.64 -3.29 28.81
N LEU A 79 6.27 -2.15 28.51
CA LEU A 79 7.33 -1.58 29.30
C LEU A 79 6.82 -1.13 30.70
N VAL A 80 5.69 -0.44 30.74
CA VAL A 80 5.08 0.02 32.02
C VAL A 80 4.65 -1.17 32.87
N ALA A 81 4.03 -2.20 32.29
CA ALA A 81 3.62 -3.40 33.01
C ALA A 81 4.82 -4.19 33.57
N THR A 82 5.95 -4.23 32.83
CA THR A 82 7.19 -4.87 33.33
C THR A 82 7.81 -4.08 34.47
N LEU A 83 7.83 -2.74 34.40
CA LEU A 83 8.30 -1.91 35.48
C LEU A 83 7.42 -2.04 36.73
N LEU A 84 6.10 -2.08 36.59
CA LEU A 84 5.18 -2.32 37.70
C LEU A 84 5.46 -3.65 38.38
N ARG A 85 5.68 -4.70 37.58
CA ARG A 85 6.04 -6.04 38.10
C ARG A 85 7.36 -6.05 38.87
N LEU A 86 8.41 -5.39 38.32
CA LEU A 86 9.70 -5.24 39.03
C LEU A 86 9.51 -4.50 40.36
N ALA A 87 8.74 -3.43 40.39
CA ALA A 87 8.43 -2.69 41.63
C ALA A 87 7.73 -3.58 42.64
N LEU A 88 6.73 -4.39 42.20
CA LEU A 88 6.03 -5.34 43.07
C LEU A 88 6.97 -6.44 43.57
N ASN A 89 7.83 -7.00 42.76
CA ASN A 89 8.79 -8.03 43.19
C ASN A 89 9.76 -7.50 44.26
N VAL A 90 10.24 -6.25 44.12
CA VAL A 90 11.08 -5.62 45.17
C VAL A 90 10.29 -5.42 46.44
N ALA A 91 9.03 -4.94 46.32
CA ALA A 91 8.18 -4.67 47.47
C ALA A 91 7.81 -5.98 48.21
N SER A 92 7.45 -7.05 47.49
CA SER A 92 7.12 -8.36 48.05
C SER A 92 8.35 -9.02 48.71
N THR A 93 9.51 -8.95 48.06
CA THR A 93 10.78 -9.40 48.64
C THR A 93 11.03 -8.77 50.04
N ARG A 94 10.83 -7.45 50.14
CA ARG A 94 11.00 -6.74 51.40
C ARG A 94 10.05 -7.28 52.47
N VAL A 95 8.76 -7.48 52.12
CA VAL A 95 7.76 -7.99 53.08
C VAL A 95 8.07 -9.42 53.47
N VAL A 96 8.45 -10.27 52.54
CA VAL A 96 8.89 -11.67 52.79
C VAL A 96 10.06 -11.73 53.75
N MET A 97 11.07 -10.83 53.56
CA MET A 97 12.24 -10.76 54.40
C MET A 97 11.97 -10.24 55.81
N LEU A 98 11.06 -9.22 55.95
CA LEU A 98 10.78 -8.59 57.22
C LEU A 98 9.73 -9.33 58.08
N HIS A 99 8.75 -9.96 57.45
CA HIS A 99 7.58 -10.55 58.14
C HIS A 99 7.41 -12.03 57.88
N GLY A 100 8.28 -12.68 57.07
CA GLY A 100 8.15 -14.09 56.71
C GLY A 100 8.03 -15.04 57.90
N GLN A 101 8.60 -14.72 59.04
CA GLN A 101 8.52 -15.50 60.30
C GLN A 101 7.10 -15.54 60.85
N GLU A 102 6.19 -14.61 60.51
CA GLU A 102 4.81 -14.54 60.97
C GLU A 102 3.93 -15.64 60.39
N GLY A 103 4.46 -16.39 59.38
CA GLY A 103 3.82 -17.53 58.79
C GLY A 103 3.46 -17.35 57.30
N HIS A 104 2.69 -18.29 56.79
CA HIS A 104 2.44 -18.43 55.32
C HIS A 104 1.69 -17.21 54.71
N GLY A 105 0.89 -16.46 55.50
CA GLY A 105 0.14 -15.28 55.04
C GLY A 105 0.89 -13.95 55.19
N ALA A 106 2.14 -13.93 55.64
CA ALA A 106 2.89 -12.73 55.96
C ALA A 106 3.07 -11.77 54.76
N ALA A 107 3.23 -12.33 53.54
CA ALA A 107 3.40 -11.57 52.31
C ALA A 107 2.11 -11.33 51.51
N GLY A 108 0.94 -11.67 52.08
CA GLY A 108 -0.36 -11.52 51.45
C GLY A 108 -1.02 -12.84 51.08
N LYS A 109 -2.34 -12.80 50.91
CA LYS A 109 -3.16 -13.99 50.61
C LYS A 109 -2.96 -14.51 49.19
N VAL A 110 -2.67 -13.63 48.26
CA VAL A 110 -2.43 -14.02 46.84
C VAL A 110 -1.17 -14.88 46.74
N ILE A 111 -0.06 -14.44 47.35
CA ILE A 111 1.22 -15.19 47.37
C ILE A 111 1.03 -16.54 48.07
N GLN A 112 0.34 -16.54 49.22
CA GLN A 112 0.04 -17.78 49.94
C GLN A 112 -0.77 -18.78 49.09
N ALA A 113 -1.87 -18.33 48.51
CA ALA A 113 -2.73 -19.18 47.68
C ALA A 113 -2.00 -19.82 46.49
N PHE A 114 -1.18 -19.07 45.78
CA PHE A 114 -0.38 -19.59 44.67
C PHE A 114 0.71 -20.56 45.15
N GLY A 115 1.36 -20.29 46.29
CA GLY A 115 2.32 -21.18 46.88
C GLY A 115 1.68 -22.53 47.29
N GLU A 116 0.54 -22.49 47.97
CA GLU A 116 -0.19 -23.69 48.42
C GLU A 116 -0.69 -24.56 47.25
N VAL A 117 -1.20 -23.94 46.16
CA VAL A 117 -1.66 -24.64 44.97
C VAL A 117 -0.56 -25.48 44.30
N VAL A 118 0.66 -24.89 44.19
CA VAL A 118 1.77 -25.61 43.52
C VAL A 118 2.48 -26.59 44.42
N ILE A 119 2.59 -26.30 45.72
CA ILE A 119 3.22 -27.20 46.67
C ILE A 119 2.32 -28.44 46.93
N GLY A 120 0.98 -28.29 46.96
CA GLY A 120 0.07 -29.40 47.05
C GLY A 120 0.34 -30.37 48.20
N GLY A 121 0.89 -29.87 49.32
CA GLY A 121 1.25 -30.66 50.51
C GLY A 121 2.64 -31.31 50.46
N ASN A 122 3.34 -31.29 49.31
CA ASN A 122 4.72 -31.83 49.17
C ASN A 122 5.68 -30.77 48.62
N TYR A 123 6.49 -30.21 49.50
CA TYR A 123 7.45 -29.13 49.18
C TYR A 123 8.46 -29.52 48.09
N VAL A 124 8.92 -30.80 48.08
CA VAL A 124 9.88 -31.26 47.06
C VAL A 124 9.28 -31.31 45.69
N VAL A 125 8.06 -31.84 45.59
CA VAL A 125 7.31 -31.91 44.32
C VAL A 125 6.99 -30.47 43.85
N GLY A 126 6.52 -29.61 44.76
CA GLY A 126 6.25 -28.20 44.44
C GLY A 126 7.47 -27.44 43.91
N ALA A 127 8.64 -27.64 44.55
CA ALA A 127 9.89 -27.04 44.10
C ALA A 127 10.29 -27.52 42.70
N VAL A 128 10.15 -28.83 42.41
CA VAL A 128 10.46 -29.38 41.06
C VAL A 128 9.51 -28.85 40.01
N VAL A 129 8.20 -28.85 40.26
CA VAL A 129 7.19 -28.30 39.34
C VAL A 129 7.45 -26.81 39.09
N PHE A 130 7.72 -26.05 40.15
CA PHE A 130 8.04 -24.63 40.03
C PHE A 130 9.31 -24.42 39.21
N ALA A 131 10.39 -25.18 39.43
CA ALA A 131 11.60 -25.10 38.63
C ALA A 131 11.35 -25.38 37.13
N ILE A 132 10.51 -26.37 36.82
CA ILE A 132 10.10 -26.67 35.45
C ILE A 132 9.34 -25.47 34.83
N LEU A 133 8.35 -24.91 35.52
CA LEU A 133 7.60 -23.74 35.07
C LEU A 133 8.52 -22.53 34.85
N MET A 134 9.48 -22.30 35.72
CA MET A 134 10.48 -21.25 35.62
C MET A 134 11.34 -21.42 34.35
N ILE A 135 11.85 -22.62 34.10
CA ILE A 135 12.65 -22.93 32.91
C ILE A 135 11.83 -22.70 31.64
N ILE A 136 10.59 -23.18 31.59
CA ILE A 136 9.69 -23.01 30.44
C ILE A 136 9.45 -21.50 30.20
N ASN A 137 9.10 -20.74 31.22
CA ASN A 137 8.82 -19.32 31.09
C ASN A 137 10.04 -18.54 30.58
N PHE A 138 11.22 -18.81 31.18
CA PHE A 138 12.43 -18.07 30.83
C PHE A 138 13.04 -18.51 29.48
N VAL A 139 13.26 -19.84 29.30
CA VAL A 139 14.01 -20.37 28.14
C VAL A 139 13.11 -20.43 26.90
N VAL A 140 11.87 -20.87 27.04
CA VAL A 140 10.98 -21.10 25.90
C VAL A 140 10.19 -19.83 25.58
N VAL A 141 9.41 -19.34 26.54
CA VAL A 141 8.45 -18.25 26.24
C VAL A 141 9.15 -16.92 26.08
N THR A 142 9.86 -16.45 27.11
CA THR A 142 10.46 -15.09 27.10
C THR A 142 11.60 -14.97 26.09
N LYS A 143 12.51 -15.95 26.01
CA LYS A 143 13.59 -15.95 25.01
C LYS A 143 13.04 -16.13 23.59
N GLY A 144 12.02 -16.97 23.42
CA GLY A 144 11.33 -17.18 22.15
C GLY A 144 10.64 -15.91 21.64
N ALA A 145 9.80 -15.30 22.47
CA ALA A 145 9.10 -14.05 22.14
C ALA A 145 10.08 -12.91 21.77
N GLY A 146 11.18 -12.76 22.53
CA GLY A 146 12.20 -11.76 22.24
C GLY A 146 12.91 -12.02 20.90
N ARG A 147 13.19 -13.29 20.56
CA ARG A 147 13.80 -13.63 19.27
C ARG A 147 12.85 -13.35 18.09
N ILE A 148 11.58 -13.68 18.24
CA ILE A 148 10.56 -13.38 17.22
C ILE A 148 10.48 -11.86 17.00
N SER A 149 10.40 -11.06 18.07
CA SER A 149 10.35 -9.60 17.97
C SER A 149 11.57 -9.01 17.26
N GLU A 150 12.78 -9.47 17.61
CA GLU A 150 14.03 -9.04 16.99
C GLU A 150 14.04 -9.31 15.48
N VAL A 151 13.68 -10.54 15.08
CA VAL A 151 13.70 -10.96 13.67
C VAL A 151 12.64 -10.23 12.87
N SER A 152 11.42 -10.09 13.40
CA SER A 152 10.34 -9.35 12.74
C SER A 152 10.67 -7.87 12.58
N ALA A 153 11.25 -7.24 13.60
CA ALA A 153 11.68 -5.84 13.51
C ALA A 153 12.71 -5.65 12.40
N ARG A 154 13.71 -6.55 12.32
CA ARG A 154 14.72 -6.50 11.26
C ARG A 154 14.08 -6.62 9.87
N PHE A 155 13.24 -7.63 9.63
CA PHE A 155 12.62 -7.83 8.33
C PHE A 155 11.70 -6.66 7.94
N THR A 156 10.97 -6.07 8.89
CA THR A 156 10.11 -4.92 8.60
C THR A 156 10.95 -3.69 8.23
N LEU A 157 12.05 -3.44 8.94
CA LEU A 157 12.95 -2.32 8.64
C LEU A 157 13.66 -2.52 7.29
N ASP A 158 14.13 -3.74 7.01
CA ASP A 158 14.79 -4.06 5.73
C ASP A 158 13.82 -3.95 4.53
N ALA A 159 12.52 -4.24 4.73
CA ALA A 159 11.50 -4.12 3.70
C ALA A 159 10.98 -2.69 3.50
N MET A 160 11.28 -1.74 4.40
CA MET A 160 10.75 -0.37 4.36
C MET A 160 11.09 0.39 3.07
N PRO A 161 12.34 0.38 2.56
CA PRO A 161 12.66 1.06 1.30
C PRO A 161 11.87 0.50 0.12
N GLY A 162 11.68 -0.83 0.07
CA GLY A 162 10.88 -1.48 -0.97
C GLY A 162 9.39 -1.08 -0.92
N LYS A 163 8.81 -0.99 0.29
CA LYS A 163 7.44 -0.50 0.47
C LYS A 163 7.30 0.96 0.04
N GLN A 164 8.29 1.82 0.34
CA GLN A 164 8.28 3.22 -0.08
C GLN A 164 8.38 3.35 -1.60
N MET A 165 9.27 2.61 -2.25
CA MET A 165 9.37 2.59 -3.71
C MET A 165 8.08 2.08 -4.38
N ALA A 166 7.41 1.09 -3.80
CA ALA A 166 6.12 0.62 -4.30
C ALA A 166 5.03 1.71 -4.21
N ILE A 167 5.00 2.50 -3.11
CA ILE A 167 4.07 3.62 -2.97
C ILE A 167 4.37 4.71 -4.01
N ASP A 168 5.66 4.97 -4.29
CA ASP A 168 6.06 5.95 -5.30
C ASP A 168 5.70 5.47 -6.71
N ALA A 169 5.87 4.19 -7.00
CA ALA A 169 5.43 3.58 -8.24
C ALA A 169 3.89 3.66 -8.41
N ASP A 170 3.12 3.36 -7.35
CA ASP A 170 1.66 3.47 -7.36
C ASP A 170 1.21 4.93 -7.58
N LEU A 171 1.91 5.91 -6.99
CA LEU A 171 1.64 7.33 -7.17
C LEU A 171 1.94 7.75 -8.62
N ASN A 172 3.10 7.35 -9.16
CA ASN A 172 3.50 7.66 -10.52
C ASN A 172 2.59 6.99 -11.57
N ALA A 173 2.11 5.77 -11.29
CA ALA A 173 1.12 5.08 -12.10
C ALA A 173 -0.31 5.65 -11.95
N GLY A 174 -0.53 6.63 -11.06
CA GLY A 174 -1.85 7.22 -10.79
C GLY A 174 -2.85 6.29 -10.12
N LEU A 175 -2.38 5.19 -9.53
CA LEU A 175 -3.21 4.24 -8.79
C LEU A 175 -3.67 4.81 -7.45
N ILE A 176 -2.88 5.72 -6.87
CA ILE A 176 -3.16 6.45 -5.63
C ILE A 176 -2.92 7.94 -5.86
N ASP A 177 -3.65 8.78 -5.14
CA ASP A 177 -3.44 10.22 -5.14
C ASP A 177 -2.33 10.61 -4.13
N GLN A 178 -1.90 11.88 -4.18
CA GLN A 178 -0.83 12.40 -3.31
C GLN A 178 -1.19 12.32 -1.81
N ALA A 179 -2.47 12.49 -1.46
CA ALA A 179 -2.93 12.37 -0.08
C ALA A 179 -2.87 10.91 0.40
N GLN A 180 -3.28 9.97 -0.45
CA GLN A 180 -3.19 8.52 -0.19
C GLN A 180 -1.73 8.06 -0.10
N ALA A 181 -0.85 8.55 -0.98
CA ALA A 181 0.58 8.25 -0.91
C ALA A 181 1.20 8.75 0.41
N LYS A 182 0.87 9.98 0.83
CA LYS A 182 1.31 10.53 2.12
C LYS A 182 0.79 9.71 3.30
N ALA A 183 -0.48 9.29 3.27
CA ALA A 183 -1.06 8.44 4.32
C ALA A 183 -0.38 7.07 4.38
N ARG A 184 -0.15 6.39 3.23
CA ARG A 184 0.54 5.10 3.19
C ARG A 184 2.00 5.19 3.64
N ARG A 185 2.73 6.26 3.27
CA ARG A 185 4.09 6.49 3.77
C ARG A 185 4.12 6.67 5.29
N ALA A 186 3.15 7.41 5.85
CA ALA A 186 3.01 7.57 7.30
C ALA A 186 2.70 6.23 7.99
N GLU A 187 1.84 5.39 7.41
CA GLU A 187 1.54 4.05 7.92
C GLU A 187 2.79 3.14 7.92
N VAL A 188 3.58 3.14 6.84
CA VAL A 188 4.85 2.39 6.77
C VAL A 188 5.86 2.88 7.82
N ALA A 189 5.96 4.19 8.04
CA ALA A 189 6.82 4.76 9.07
C ALA A 189 6.37 4.35 10.48
N GLN A 190 5.06 4.41 10.76
CA GLN A 190 4.48 3.96 12.04
C GLN A 190 4.68 2.44 12.26
N GLU A 191 4.57 1.63 11.21
CA GLU A 191 4.84 0.20 11.28
C GLU A 191 6.30 -0.07 11.67
N ALA A 192 7.25 0.64 11.05
CA ALA A 192 8.67 0.52 11.38
C ALA A 192 8.97 0.97 12.82
N GLU A 193 8.37 2.07 13.28
CA GLU A 193 8.49 2.57 14.65
C GLU A 193 7.90 1.57 15.66
N PHE A 194 6.74 1.00 15.36
CA PHE A 194 6.10 -0.01 16.20
C PHE A 194 6.99 -1.24 16.38
N TYR A 195 7.49 -1.84 15.30
CA TYR A 195 8.33 -3.04 15.38
C TYR A 195 9.70 -2.75 16.04
N GLY A 196 10.29 -1.58 15.78
CA GLY A 196 11.51 -1.13 16.46
C GLY A 196 11.32 -0.96 17.97
N SER A 197 10.22 -0.32 18.37
CA SER A 197 9.83 -0.16 19.79
C SER A 197 9.54 -1.51 20.45
N MET A 198 8.94 -2.45 19.69
CA MET A 198 8.61 -3.78 20.16
C MET A 198 9.87 -4.64 20.43
N ASP A 199 10.90 -4.55 19.58
CA ASP A 199 12.20 -5.18 19.87
C ASP A 199 12.81 -4.65 21.17
N GLY A 200 12.78 -3.32 21.36
CA GLY A 200 13.22 -2.68 22.59
C GLY A 200 12.46 -3.18 23.83
N ALA A 201 11.12 -3.14 23.79
CA ALA A 201 10.26 -3.59 24.90
C ALA A 201 10.46 -5.08 25.22
N SER A 202 10.65 -5.93 24.22
CA SER A 202 10.91 -7.37 24.41
C SER A 202 12.23 -7.64 25.14
N LYS A 203 13.24 -6.78 24.96
CA LYS A 203 14.51 -6.87 25.72
C LYS A 203 14.33 -6.54 27.17
N PHE A 204 13.44 -5.59 27.51
CA PHE A 204 13.06 -5.30 28.90
C PHE A 204 12.37 -6.51 29.56
N VAL A 205 11.42 -7.13 28.89
CA VAL A 205 10.74 -8.35 29.41
C VAL A 205 11.72 -9.47 29.69
N ARG A 206 12.74 -9.64 28.84
CA ARG A 206 13.80 -10.62 29.09
C ARG A 206 14.67 -10.24 30.31
N GLY A 207 15.02 -8.98 30.45
CA GLY A 207 15.77 -8.47 31.60
C GLY A 207 15.05 -8.69 32.92
N ASP A 208 13.75 -8.41 32.93
CA ASP A 208 12.87 -8.61 34.07
C ASP A 208 12.73 -10.10 34.47
N ALA A 209 12.65 -11.02 33.52
CA ALA A 209 12.65 -12.46 33.79
C ALA A 209 13.95 -12.94 34.45
N ILE A 210 15.10 -12.36 34.06
CA ILE A 210 16.40 -12.62 34.70
C ILE A 210 16.41 -12.04 36.12
N ALA A 211 15.95 -10.80 36.29
CA ALA A 211 15.87 -10.16 37.61
C ALA A 211 14.95 -10.96 38.57
N GLY A 212 13.80 -11.41 38.09
CA GLY A 212 12.89 -12.27 38.86
C GLY A 212 13.53 -13.57 39.32
N LEU A 213 14.34 -14.21 38.45
CA LEU A 213 15.09 -15.41 38.83
C LEU A 213 16.12 -15.11 39.95
N LEU A 214 16.86 -14.01 39.84
CA LEU A 214 17.83 -13.62 40.87
C LEU A 214 17.13 -13.26 42.19
N ILE A 215 16.03 -12.52 42.16
CA ILE A 215 15.22 -12.17 43.32
C ILE A 215 14.72 -13.44 44.03
N LEU A 216 14.31 -14.47 43.29
CA LEU A 216 13.88 -15.72 43.85
C LEU A 216 15.00 -16.41 44.66
N PHE A 217 16.20 -16.48 44.12
CA PHE A 217 17.37 -17.03 44.86
C PHE A 217 17.67 -16.19 46.10
N ILE A 218 17.59 -14.87 46.00
CA ILE A 218 17.77 -13.97 47.14
C ILE A 218 16.71 -14.23 48.22
N ASN A 219 15.43 -14.36 47.82
CA ASN A 219 14.35 -14.63 48.73
C ASN A 219 14.50 -15.96 49.45
N LEU A 220 14.87 -17.02 48.71
CA LEU A 220 15.03 -18.35 49.29
C LEU A 220 16.23 -18.41 50.25
N ILE A 221 17.41 -18.02 49.79
CA ILE A 221 18.65 -18.07 50.57
C ILE A 221 18.64 -17.03 51.69
N GLY A 222 18.34 -15.80 51.37
CA GLY A 222 18.25 -14.68 52.31
C GLY A 222 17.18 -14.88 53.36
N GLY A 223 15.99 -15.34 52.97
CA GLY A 223 14.90 -15.65 53.87
C GLY A 223 15.26 -16.77 54.86
N MET A 224 15.85 -17.87 54.37
CA MET A 224 16.33 -18.95 55.25
C MET A 224 17.40 -18.45 56.26
N LEU A 225 18.38 -17.66 55.80
CA LEU A 225 19.38 -17.07 56.67
C LEU A 225 18.78 -16.15 57.74
N ILE A 226 17.85 -15.28 57.38
CA ILE A 226 17.16 -14.37 58.33
C ILE A 226 16.31 -15.21 59.29
N GLY A 227 15.56 -16.20 58.82
CA GLY A 227 14.76 -17.06 59.68
C GLY A 227 15.62 -17.80 60.73
N MET A 228 16.76 -18.33 60.34
CA MET A 228 17.66 -19.04 61.27
C MET A 228 18.44 -18.09 62.22
N LEU A 229 19.02 -17.03 61.65
CA LEU A 229 19.96 -16.17 62.43
C LEU A 229 19.27 -15.09 63.23
N GLN A 230 18.18 -14.52 62.77
CA GLN A 230 17.47 -13.43 63.46
C GLN A 230 16.28 -13.93 64.27
N HIS A 231 15.56 -14.97 63.79
CA HIS A 231 14.33 -15.43 64.38
C HIS A 231 14.47 -16.80 65.07
N ASN A 232 15.68 -17.37 65.16
CA ASN A 232 15.98 -18.66 65.80
C ASN A 232 15.10 -19.84 65.34
N MET A 233 14.66 -19.82 64.07
CA MET A 233 13.86 -20.90 63.48
C MET A 233 14.74 -22.12 63.20
N SER A 234 14.15 -23.34 63.29
CA SER A 234 14.85 -24.53 62.85
C SER A 234 15.07 -24.46 61.34
N PHE A 235 16.15 -25.12 60.83
CA PHE A 235 16.39 -25.18 59.36
C PHE A 235 15.19 -25.74 58.58
N SER A 236 14.51 -26.74 59.19
CA SER A 236 13.30 -27.36 58.60
C SER A 236 12.13 -26.38 58.52
N ASP A 237 11.88 -25.61 59.57
CA ASP A 237 10.73 -24.66 59.63
C ASP A 237 11.00 -23.43 58.77
N ALA A 238 12.20 -22.85 58.88
CA ALA A 238 12.64 -21.77 58.00
C ALA A 238 12.55 -22.20 56.54
N GLY A 239 13.00 -23.40 56.19
CA GLY A 239 12.91 -23.97 54.85
C GLY A 239 11.48 -24.07 54.34
N LYS A 240 10.55 -24.57 55.20
CA LYS A 240 9.14 -24.70 54.79
C LYS A 240 8.44 -23.34 54.55
N VAL A 241 8.62 -22.40 55.49
CA VAL A 241 7.98 -21.06 55.39
C VAL A 241 8.53 -20.26 54.24
N TYR A 242 9.84 -20.11 54.15
CA TYR A 242 10.42 -19.26 53.13
C TYR A 242 10.39 -19.91 51.75
N ALA A 243 10.40 -21.27 51.62
CA ALA A 243 10.16 -21.94 50.34
C ALA A 243 8.75 -21.66 49.84
N LEU A 244 7.72 -21.79 50.71
CA LEU A 244 6.34 -21.52 50.30
C LEU A 244 6.14 -20.06 49.86
N LEU A 245 6.64 -19.10 50.66
CA LEU A 245 6.55 -17.68 50.32
C LEU A 245 7.31 -17.35 49.03
N THR A 246 8.51 -17.91 48.85
CA THR A 246 9.32 -17.67 47.65
C THR A 246 8.70 -18.30 46.39
N ILE A 247 8.19 -19.53 46.48
CA ILE A 247 7.52 -20.19 45.36
C ILE A 247 6.22 -19.44 45.02
N GLY A 248 5.45 -19.01 46.03
CA GLY A 248 4.25 -18.22 45.83
C GLY A 248 4.51 -16.88 45.16
N ASP A 249 5.49 -16.11 45.68
CA ASP A 249 5.94 -14.83 45.11
C ASP A 249 6.42 -14.98 43.66
N GLY A 250 7.26 -15.99 43.43
CA GLY A 250 7.77 -16.30 42.09
C GLY A 250 6.67 -16.63 41.08
N LEU A 251 5.65 -17.41 41.48
CA LEU A 251 4.51 -17.76 40.62
C LEU A 251 3.64 -16.56 40.30
N VAL A 252 3.28 -15.75 41.29
CA VAL A 252 2.48 -14.55 41.11
C VAL A 252 3.17 -13.57 40.16
N ALA A 253 4.50 -13.48 40.25
CA ALA A 253 5.30 -12.68 39.32
C ALA A 253 5.40 -13.28 37.91
N GLN A 254 5.41 -14.62 37.76
CA GLN A 254 5.59 -15.29 36.48
C GLN A 254 4.33 -15.26 35.60
N LEU A 255 3.14 -15.32 36.16
CA LEU A 255 1.90 -15.32 35.40
C LEU A 255 1.76 -14.09 34.48
N PRO A 256 1.90 -12.85 34.94
CA PRO A 256 1.92 -11.67 34.08
C PRO A 256 3.02 -11.73 33.03
N SER A 257 4.21 -12.24 33.39
CA SER A 257 5.32 -12.39 32.45
C SER A 257 4.97 -13.28 31.27
N LEU A 258 4.39 -14.45 31.56
CA LEU A 258 3.98 -15.42 30.55
C LEU A 258 2.88 -14.85 29.65
N LEU A 259 1.87 -14.21 30.22
CA LEU A 259 0.76 -13.60 29.48
C LEU A 259 1.26 -12.46 28.57
N LEU A 260 2.09 -11.57 29.08
CA LEU A 260 2.64 -10.43 28.31
C LEU A 260 3.64 -10.90 27.22
N SER A 261 4.48 -11.89 27.52
CA SER A 261 5.38 -12.47 26.51
C SER A 261 4.62 -13.18 25.39
N THR A 262 3.54 -13.88 25.74
CA THR A 262 2.64 -14.51 24.76
C THR A 262 1.90 -13.45 23.93
N ALA A 263 1.40 -12.40 24.57
CA ALA A 263 0.79 -11.25 23.89
C ALA A 263 1.76 -10.61 22.90
N ALA A 264 3.01 -10.42 23.32
CA ALA A 264 4.07 -9.89 22.46
C ALA A 264 4.34 -10.78 21.26
N ALA A 265 4.45 -12.10 21.46
CA ALA A 265 4.64 -13.05 20.38
C ALA A 265 3.45 -13.03 19.39
N ILE A 266 2.21 -13.03 19.88
CA ILE A 266 0.99 -12.98 19.06
C ILE A 266 0.97 -11.69 18.24
N MET A 267 1.24 -10.54 18.86
CA MET A 267 1.20 -9.23 18.19
C MET A 267 2.23 -9.12 17.08
N VAL A 268 3.45 -9.63 17.30
CA VAL A 268 4.54 -9.55 16.33
C VAL A 268 4.42 -10.56 15.20
N THR A 269 3.82 -11.73 15.47
CA THR A 269 3.59 -12.75 14.42
C THR A 269 2.33 -12.53 13.62
N ARG A 270 1.56 -11.50 13.95
CA ARG A 270 0.30 -11.22 13.27
C ARG A 270 0.54 -10.69 11.86
N ALA A 271 0.00 -11.40 10.88
CA ALA A 271 -0.06 -10.91 9.50
C ALA A 271 -1.08 -9.77 9.38
N SER A 272 -0.75 -8.73 8.63
CA SER A 272 -1.67 -7.63 8.33
C SER A 272 -2.82 -8.14 7.46
N GLY A 273 -3.91 -8.55 8.07
CA GLY A 273 -5.11 -9.10 7.42
C GLY A 273 -6.39 -8.46 7.96
N SER A 274 -7.46 -8.53 7.17
CA SER A 274 -8.79 -8.01 7.55
C SER A 274 -9.62 -9.00 8.40
N GLU A 275 -9.09 -10.19 8.70
CA GLU A 275 -9.83 -11.25 9.41
C GLU A 275 -9.33 -11.43 10.85
N ASP A 276 -10.28 -11.71 11.74
CA ASP A 276 -10.01 -12.09 13.12
C ASP A 276 -9.19 -13.40 13.18
N MET A 277 -8.17 -13.44 14.06
CA MET A 277 -7.27 -14.59 14.22
C MET A 277 -8.00 -15.88 14.51
N GLY A 278 -9.08 -15.85 15.31
CA GLY A 278 -9.91 -17.02 15.57
C GLY A 278 -10.57 -17.57 14.31
N LYS A 279 -11.06 -16.71 13.43
CA LYS A 279 -11.64 -17.10 12.14
C LYS A 279 -10.58 -17.63 11.19
N LEU A 280 -9.40 -16.99 11.15
CA LEU A 280 -8.29 -17.43 10.32
C LEU A 280 -7.79 -18.82 10.72
N ILE A 281 -7.55 -19.05 12.02
CA ILE A 281 -7.13 -20.35 12.55
C ILE A 281 -8.21 -21.41 12.28
N ASN A 282 -9.48 -21.11 12.56
CA ASN A 282 -10.57 -22.03 12.31
C ASN A 282 -10.64 -22.41 10.82
N ARG A 283 -10.54 -21.45 9.92
CA ARG A 283 -10.52 -21.69 8.47
C ARG A 283 -9.32 -22.52 8.01
N GLN A 284 -8.12 -22.19 8.51
CA GLN A 284 -6.90 -22.88 8.06
C GLN A 284 -6.73 -24.27 8.68
N MET A 285 -7.13 -24.46 9.92
CA MET A 285 -6.96 -25.75 10.62
C MET A 285 -8.12 -26.72 10.38
N PHE A 286 -9.36 -26.23 10.33
CA PHE A 286 -10.54 -27.07 10.34
C PHE A 286 -11.32 -27.12 9.02
N ASP A 287 -11.02 -26.29 8.03
CA ASP A 287 -11.70 -26.29 6.74
C ASP A 287 -11.23 -27.40 5.78
N SER A 288 -10.19 -28.17 6.13
CA SER A 288 -9.71 -29.28 5.33
C SER A 288 -10.31 -30.62 5.79
N PRO A 289 -11.37 -31.13 5.13
CA PRO A 289 -11.99 -32.38 5.51
C PRO A 289 -11.05 -33.60 5.36
N LYS A 290 -10.08 -33.51 4.45
CA LYS A 290 -9.05 -34.55 4.24
C LYS A 290 -8.09 -34.62 5.44
N ALA A 291 -7.58 -33.48 5.90
CA ALA A 291 -6.67 -33.43 7.05
C ALA A 291 -7.36 -33.94 8.33
N LEU A 292 -8.56 -33.44 8.60
CA LEU A 292 -9.37 -33.90 9.76
C LEU A 292 -9.70 -35.39 9.69
N GLY A 293 -10.02 -35.91 8.50
CA GLY A 293 -10.33 -37.31 8.29
C GLY A 293 -9.14 -38.26 8.54
N VAL A 294 -7.93 -37.85 8.03
CA VAL A 294 -6.70 -38.63 8.29
C VAL A 294 -6.31 -38.56 9.76
N SER A 295 -6.42 -37.40 10.42
CA SER A 295 -6.15 -37.25 11.84
C SER A 295 -7.11 -38.09 12.68
N ALA A 296 -8.40 -38.12 12.34
CA ALA A 296 -9.40 -38.95 12.99
C ALA A 296 -9.07 -40.45 12.86
N ALA A 297 -8.69 -40.89 11.66
CA ALA A 297 -8.30 -42.29 11.42
C ALA A 297 -7.07 -42.70 12.24
N LEU A 298 -6.03 -41.82 12.28
CA LEU A 298 -4.84 -42.05 13.11
C LEU A 298 -5.18 -42.15 14.60
N MET A 299 -6.04 -41.26 15.13
CA MET A 299 -6.46 -41.28 16.52
C MET A 299 -7.25 -42.54 16.85
N ILE A 300 -8.13 -42.98 15.95
CA ILE A 300 -8.90 -44.25 16.15
C ILE A 300 -7.92 -45.43 16.14
N ILE A 301 -6.96 -45.48 15.21
CA ILE A 301 -5.96 -46.57 15.20
C ILE A 301 -5.16 -46.59 16.50
N MET A 302 -4.67 -45.43 16.97
CA MET A 302 -3.96 -45.33 18.25
C MET A 302 -4.83 -45.74 19.43
N GLY A 303 -6.12 -45.42 19.38
CA GLY A 303 -7.07 -45.83 20.41
C GLY A 303 -7.38 -47.34 20.45
N LEU A 304 -7.03 -48.09 19.40
CA LEU A 304 -7.18 -49.55 19.35
C LEU A 304 -5.92 -50.30 19.84
N VAL A 305 -4.79 -49.60 20.03
CA VAL A 305 -3.54 -50.23 20.49
C VAL A 305 -3.66 -50.58 21.98
N PRO A 306 -3.34 -51.81 22.38
CA PRO A 306 -3.37 -52.25 23.79
C PRO A 306 -2.40 -51.41 24.64
N GLY A 307 -2.86 -50.93 25.81
CA GLY A 307 -2.06 -50.08 26.72
C GLY A 307 -2.19 -48.58 26.52
N MET A 308 -2.90 -48.14 25.47
CA MET A 308 -3.23 -46.73 25.27
C MET A 308 -4.52 -46.32 25.96
N PRO A 309 -4.74 -45.05 26.33
CA PRO A 309 -6.01 -44.59 26.93
C PRO A 309 -7.13 -44.55 25.86
N HIS A 310 -7.77 -45.70 25.65
CA HIS A 310 -8.78 -45.95 24.60
C HIS A 310 -9.86 -44.86 24.53
N ILE A 311 -10.43 -44.48 25.69
CA ILE A 311 -11.53 -43.51 25.76
C ILE A 311 -11.11 -42.15 25.20
N ALA A 312 -9.92 -41.67 25.56
CA ALA A 312 -9.43 -40.37 25.12
C ALA A 312 -9.18 -40.33 23.58
N PHE A 313 -8.49 -41.35 23.06
CA PHE A 313 -8.18 -41.37 21.61
C PHE A 313 -9.43 -41.63 20.76
N LEU A 314 -10.32 -42.53 21.17
CA LEU A 314 -11.54 -42.82 20.42
C LEU A 314 -12.53 -41.65 20.47
N SER A 315 -12.69 -40.97 21.61
CA SER A 315 -13.57 -39.81 21.69
C SER A 315 -13.09 -38.66 20.84
N LEU A 316 -11.79 -38.33 20.88
CA LEU A 316 -11.18 -37.28 20.04
C LEU A 316 -11.21 -37.67 18.56
N GLY A 317 -10.95 -38.92 18.22
CA GLY A 317 -11.06 -39.45 16.86
C GLY A 317 -12.47 -39.31 16.28
N LEU A 318 -13.49 -39.64 17.08
CA LEU A 318 -14.90 -39.46 16.70
C LEU A 318 -15.28 -37.98 16.54
N LEU A 319 -14.81 -37.12 17.43
CA LEU A 319 -15.05 -35.68 17.31
C LEU A 319 -14.40 -35.11 16.04
N ALA A 320 -13.14 -35.45 15.75
CA ALA A 320 -12.44 -35.04 14.54
C ALA A 320 -13.10 -35.60 13.26
N GLY A 321 -13.53 -36.85 13.28
CA GLY A 321 -14.26 -37.49 12.17
C GLY A 321 -15.62 -36.85 11.91
N GLY A 322 -16.36 -36.57 12.98
CA GLY A 322 -17.62 -35.81 12.92
C GLY A 322 -17.42 -34.41 12.35
N GLY A 323 -16.39 -33.72 12.81
CA GLY A 323 -15.98 -32.42 12.25
C GLY A 323 -15.64 -32.48 10.75
N ALA A 324 -14.85 -33.49 10.35
CA ALA A 324 -14.52 -33.74 8.94
C ALA A 324 -15.76 -33.95 8.07
N TYR A 325 -16.71 -34.74 8.55
CA TYR A 325 -17.98 -34.99 7.85
C TYR A 325 -18.82 -33.72 7.71
N LEU A 326 -18.94 -32.91 8.78
CA LEU A 326 -19.69 -31.65 8.72
C LEU A 326 -19.10 -30.66 7.75
N VAL A 327 -17.79 -30.50 7.76
CA VAL A 327 -17.07 -29.62 6.82
C VAL A 327 -17.21 -30.11 5.38
N TRP A 328 -17.06 -31.41 5.14
CA TRP A 328 -17.26 -32.01 3.83
C TRP A 328 -18.68 -31.77 3.30
N LYS A 329 -19.70 -31.99 4.15
CA LYS A 329 -21.10 -31.75 3.81
C LYS A 329 -21.36 -30.27 3.49
N LYS A 330 -20.80 -29.37 4.26
CA LYS A 330 -20.90 -27.92 4.00
C LYS A 330 -20.26 -27.52 2.66
N GLN A 331 -19.06 -28.03 2.38
CA GLN A 331 -18.38 -27.76 1.12
C GLN A 331 -19.11 -28.36 -0.09
N GLN A 332 -19.69 -29.56 0.03
CA GLN A 332 -20.53 -30.12 -1.01
C GLN A 332 -21.78 -29.27 -1.27
N LYS A 333 -22.45 -28.81 -0.20
CA LYS A 333 -23.62 -27.94 -0.34
C LYS A 333 -23.29 -26.64 -1.09
N VAL A 334 -22.18 -25.99 -0.74
CA VAL A 334 -21.72 -24.76 -1.43
C VAL A 334 -21.40 -25.04 -2.91
N LYS A 335 -20.78 -26.19 -3.23
CA LYS A 335 -20.52 -26.58 -4.63
C LYS A 335 -21.81 -26.85 -5.41
N ILE A 336 -22.80 -27.51 -4.79
CA ILE A 336 -24.10 -27.80 -5.42
C ILE A 336 -24.88 -26.50 -5.64
N ASP A 337 -24.87 -25.59 -4.67
CA ASP A 337 -25.56 -24.29 -4.78
C ASP A 337 -24.89 -23.41 -5.84
N ALA A 338 -23.55 -23.37 -5.92
CA ALA A 338 -22.81 -22.68 -6.97
C ALA A 338 -23.07 -23.32 -8.37
N GLN A 339 -23.16 -24.64 -8.49
CA GLN A 339 -23.54 -25.31 -9.73
C GLN A 339 -24.98 -25.04 -10.14
N LYS A 340 -25.92 -24.97 -9.18
CA LYS A 340 -27.31 -24.58 -9.45
C LYS A 340 -27.43 -23.12 -9.88
N GLU A 341 -26.61 -22.24 -9.32
CA GLU A 341 -26.57 -20.82 -9.69
C GLU A 341 -25.94 -20.63 -11.07
N ALA A 342 -24.86 -21.35 -11.39
CA ALA A 342 -24.27 -21.40 -12.73
C ALA A 342 -25.23 -22.03 -13.76
N GLN A 343 -25.96 -23.09 -13.41
CA GLN A 343 -27.01 -23.66 -14.25
C GLN A 343 -28.19 -22.71 -14.46
N ARG A 344 -28.62 -22.00 -13.41
CA ARG A 344 -29.65 -20.95 -13.53
C ARG A 344 -29.22 -19.79 -14.43
N GLN A 345 -27.94 -19.40 -14.37
CA GLN A 345 -27.38 -18.40 -15.27
C GLN A 345 -27.23 -18.95 -16.70
N GLN A 346 -26.96 -20.24 -16.88
CA GLN A 346 -26.96 -20.90 -18.20
C GLN A 346 -28.38 -21.11 -18.75
N ASP A 347 -29.37 -21.38 -17.90
CA ASP A 347 -30.78 -21.52 -18.31
C ASP A 347 -31.43 -20.15 -18.62
N LEU A 348 -30.85 -19.04 -18.15
CA LEU A 348 -31.22 -17.65 -18.49
C LEU A 348 -30.55 -17.16 -19.78
N LEU A 349 -29.57 -17.88 -20.33
CA LEU A 349 -29.02 -17.65 -21.65
C LEU A 349 -29.92 -18.39 -22.65
N PRO A 350 -30.41 -17.74 -23.73
CA PRO A 350 -31.22 -18.41 -24.76
C PRO A 350 -30.47 -19.60 -25.33
N SER A 351 -31.06 -20.79 -25.25
CA SER A 351 -30.50 -22.03 -25.83
C SER A 351 -30.17 -21.84 -27.31
N PRO A 352 -28.95 -22.23 -27.75
CA PRO A 352 -28.56 -22.10 -29.17
C PRO A 352 -29.40 -22.90 -30.15
N GLN A 353 -30.31 -23.78 -29.69
CA GLN A 353 -31.10 -24.67 -30.52
C GLN A 353 -32.47 -24.15 -30.98
N ARG A 354 -32.85 -22.90 -30.62
CA ARG A 354 -34.12 -22.30 -31.09
C ARG A 354 -33.94 -21.13 -32.03
N ALA A 355 -32.73 -20.84 -32.48
CA ALA A 355 -32.41 -19.73 -33.37
C ALA A 355 -32.11 -20.23 -34.83
N LEU A 356 -32.89 -21.17 -35.34
CA LEU A 356 -32.95 -21.48 -36.78
C LEU A 356 -34.27 -20.99 -37.39
N GLU A 357 -34.85 -19.95 -36.88
CA GLU A 357 -35.75 -19.08 -37.63
C GLU A 357 -34.93 -17.87 -38.09
N THR A 358 -34.73 -17.75 -39.37
CA THR A 358 -34.10 -16.63 -40.07
C THR A 358 -34.80 -15.32 -39.65
N LYS A 359 -34.34 -14.73 -38.56
CA LYS A 359 -34.66 -13.35 -38.22
C LYS A 359 -33.89 -12.48 -39.21
N GLU A 360 -34.59 -11.70 -40.02
CA GLU A 360 -33.94 -10.70 -40.87
C GLU A 360 -33.06 -9.83 -40.00
N LEU A 361 -31.80 -9.60 -40.45
CA LEU A 361 -30.80 -8.78 -39.78
C LEU A 361 -31.37 -7.38 -39.49
N GLY A 362 -31.56 -7.07 -38.23
CA GLY A 362 -31.97 -5.77 -37.77
C GLY A 362 -30.76 -4.93 -37.28
N TRP A 363 -30.98 -3.64 -37.09
CA TRP A 363 -29.98 -2.73 -36.51
C TRP A 363 -29.49 -3.17 -35.14
N ASP A 364 -30.30 -3.94 -34.39
CA ASP A 364 -29.94 -4.50 -33.07
C ASP A 364 -28.89 -5.62 -33.14
N ASP A 365 -28.70 -6.22 -34.32
CA ASP A 365 -27.74 -7.27 -34.57
C ASP A 365 -26.33 -6.71 -34.97
N VAL A 366 -26.25 -5.39 -35.20
CA VAL A 366 -24.99 -4.69 -35.48
C VAL A 366 -24.38 -4.27 -34.16
N THR A 367 -23.44 -5.05 -33.63
CA THR A 367 -22.71 -4.69 -32.41
C THR A 367 -21.88 -3.42 -32.63
N PRO A 368 -22.07 -2.35 -31.85
CA PRO A 368 -21.24 -1.15 -31.96
C PRO A 368 -19.77 -1.48 -31.67
N ILE A 369 -18.88 -0.82 -32.39
CA ILE A 369 -17.43 -0.98 -32.20
C ILE A 369 -17.04 -0.31 -30.89
N ASP A 370 -16.24 -1.00 -30.07
CA ASP A 370 -15.70 -0.44 -28.82
C ASP A 370 -14.73 0.72 -29.14
N MET A 371 -14.91 1.86 -28.43
CA MET A 371 -13.99 2.99 -28.60
C MET A 371 -12.57 2.64 -28.20
N ILE A 372 -12.41 1.90 -27.08
CA ILE A 372 -11.12 1.40 -26.59
C ILE A 372 -11.28 -0.08 -26.28
N GLY A 373 -10.54 -0.93 -26.97
CA GLY A 373 -10.52 -2.37 -26.76
C GLY A 373 -9.14 -2.86 -26.28
N LEU A 374 -9.14 -3.78 -25.33
CA LEU A 374 -7.99 -4.58 -24.93
C LEU A 374 -8.33 -6.04 -25.15
N GLU A 375 -7.71 -6.66 -26.13
CA GLU A 375 -7.83 -8.08 -26.39
C GLU A 375 -6.67 -8.83 -25.73
N VAL A 376 -6.97 -9.94 -25.06
CA VAL A 376 -5.99 -10.72 -24.31
C VAL A 376 -6.00 -12.18 -24.73
N GLY A 377 -4.80 -12.77 -24.91
CA GLY A 377 -4.64 -14.20 -25.14
C GLY A 377 -5.01 -15.02 -23.90
N TYR A 378 -5.30 -16.30 -24.09
CA TYR A 378 -5.87 -17.14 -23.03
C TYR A 378 -5.00 -17.26 -21.77
N ARG A 379 -3.67 -17.16 -21.89
CA ARG A 379 -2.73 -17.22 -20.75
C ARG A 379 -2.80 -15.97 -19.87
N LEU A 380 -3.34 -14.88 -20.39
CA LEU A 380 -3.47 -13.60 -19.69
C LEU A 380 -4.80 -13.44 -18.96
N ILE A 381 -5.75 -14.35 -19.15
CA ILE A 381 -7.08 -14.31 -18.50
C ILE A 381 -6.96 -14.19 -16.97
N PRO A 382 -6.04 -14.90 -16.27
CA PRO A 382 -5.88 -14.75 -14.82
C PRO A 382 -5.50 -13.34 -14.36
N LEU A 383 -4.86 -12.53 -15.20
CA LEU A 383 -4.55 -11.13 -14.89
C LEU A 383 -5.80 -10.24 -14.87
N VAL A 384 -6.84 -10.64 -15.58
CA VAL A 384 -8.10 -9.90 -15.71
C VAL A 384 -9.16 -10.40 -14.73
N ASP A 385 -9.17 -11.70 -14.39
CA ASP A 385 -10.17 -12.32 -13.52
C ASP A 385 -9.93 -11.92 -12.05
N ARG A 386 -10.92 -11.20 -11.47
CA ARG A 386 -10.90 -10.78 -10.07
C ARG A 386 -10.86 -11.96 -9.08
N ASN A 387 -11.48 -13.09 -9.43
CA ASN A 387 -11.54 -14.28 -8.56
C ASN A 387 -10.18 -14.98 -8.47
N GLN A 388 -9.30 -14.72 -9.43
CA GLN A 388 -7.94 -15.26 -9.50
C GLN A 388 -6.87 -14.24 -9.07
N GLY A 389 -7.28 -13.11 -8.45
CA GLY A 389 -6.36 -12.07 -7.96
C GLY A 389 -5.89 -11.08 -9.03
N GLY A 390 -6.57 -11.02 -10.20
CA GLY A 390 -6.23 -10.15 -11.31
C GLY A 390 -6.29 -8.66 -10.97
N GLN A 391 -5.16 -7.98 -11.07
CA GLN A 391 -5.02 -6.54 -10.75
C GLN A 391 -5.18 -5.63 -11.97
N LEU A 392 -5.17 -6.18 -13.18
CA LEU A 392 -5.16 -5.40 -14.42
C LEU A 392 -6.38 -4.47 -14.54
N LEU A 393 -7.59 -4.95 -14.20
CA LEU A 393 -8.80 -4.12 -14.20
C LEU A 393 -8.71 -2.90 -13.28
N ALA A 394 -8.12 -3.06 -12.09
CA ALA A 394 -7.94 -1.96 -11.15
C ALA A 394 -6.95 -0.92 -11.69
N ARG A 395 -5.85 -1.37 -12.31
CA ARG A 395 -4.84 -0.51 -12.94
C ARG A 395 -5.42 0.26 -14.13
N ILE A 396 -6.16 -0.40 -15.01
CA ILE A 396 -6.84 0.26 -16.15
C ILE A 396 -7.80 1.34 -15.69
N LYS A 397 -8.59 1.08 -14.62
CA LYS A 397 -9.44 2.11 -14.00
C LYS A 397 -8.62 3.28 -13.45
N GLY A 398 -7.46 3.02 -12.84
CA GLY A 398 -6.53 4.03 -12.37
C GLY A 398 -5.99 4.90 -13.51
N VAL A 399 -5.51 4.28 -14.59
CA VAL A 399 -5.03 4.97 -15.80
C VAL A 399 -6.13 5.86 -16.37
N ARG A 400 -7.34 5.33 -16.56
CA ARG A 400 -8.48 6.09 -17.08
C ARG A 400 -8.82 7.31 -16.19
N LYS A 401 -8.83 7.14 -14.86
CA LYS A 401 -9.07 8.22 -13.91
C LYS A 401 -8.01 9.31 -14.02
N LYS A 402 -6.74 8.91 -14.03
CA LYS A 402 -5.61 9.84 -14.15
C LYS A 402 -5.67 10.64 -15.45
N LEU A 403 -5.80 9.95 -16.60
CA LEU A 403 -5.89 10.63 -17.90
C LEU A 403 -7.09 11.58 -17.97
N SER A 404 -8.25 11.19 -17.42
CA SER A 404 -9.43 12.09 -17.38
C SER A 404 -9.16 13.36 -16.57
N GLN A 405 -8.42 13.25 -15.46
CA GLN A 405 -8.06 14.39 -14.62
C GLN A 405 -6.98 15.27 -15.25
N ASP A 406 -5.99 14.66 -15.90
CA ASP A 406 -4.88 15.37 -16.53
C ASP A 406 -5.32 16.09 -17.80
N LEU A 407 -6.10 15.43 -18.65
CA LEU A 407 -6.56 15.99 -19.93
C LEU A 407 -7.79 16.90 -19.80
N GLY A 408 -8.63 16.69 -18.77
CA GLY A 408 -9.78 17.53 -18.47
C GLY A 408 -11.11 17.07 -19.08
N PHE A 409 -11.20 15.87 -19.63
CA PHE A 409 -12.47 15.26 -20.10
C PHE A 409 -12.54 13.79 -19.72
N LEU A 410 -13.76 13.22 -19.66
CA LEU A 410 -13.95 11.84 -19.24
C LEU A 410 -13.53 10.88 -20.35
N MET A 411 -12.48 10.10 -20.09
CA MET A 411 -12.01 9.06 -21.02
C MET A 411 -13.05 7.93 -21.15
N PRO A 412 -13.32 7.42 -22.36
CA PRO A 412 -14.22 6.30 -22.59
C PRO A 412 -13.85 5.04 -21.80
N THR A 413 -14.78 4.10 -21.68
CA THR A 413 -14.52 2.81 -21.02
C THR A 413 -13.62 1.95 -21.87
N VAL A 414 -12.66 1.26 -21.21
CA VAL A 414 -11.85 0.25 -21.85
C VAL A 414 -12.57 -1.09 -21.76
N HIS A 415 -12.91 -1.67 -22.88
CA HIS A 415 -13.55 -2.98 -22.98
C HIS A 415 -12.48 -4.06 -23.12
N ILE A 416 -12.50 -5.06 -22.23
CA ILE A 416 -11.54 -6.14 -22.23
C ILE A 416 -12.24 -7.39 -22.76
N ARG A 417 -11.66 -8.03 -23.78
CA ARG A 417 -12.18 -9.24 -24.38
C ARG A 417 -11.07 -10.28 -24.47
N ASP A 418 -11.42 -11.53 -24.28
CA ASP A 418 -10.57 -12.66 -24.62
C ASP A 418 -10.59 -12.87 -26.14
N ASN A 419 -9.42 -13.07 -26.74
CA ASN A 419 -9.26 -13.36 -28.16
C ASN A 419 -8.41 -14.62 -28.32
N LEU A 420 -9.04 -15.70 -28.79
CA LEU A 420 -8.40 -16.99 -28.98
C LEU A 420 -7.52 -17.03 -30.23
N ASP A 421 -7.65 -16.07 -31.15
CA ASP A 421 -6.81 -15.96 -32.36
C ASP A 421 -5.42 -15.35 -32.05
N LEU A 422 -5.29 -14.69 -30.82
CA LEU A 422 -4.01 -14.17 -30.37
C LEU A 422 -3.10 -15.28 -29.84
N GLN A 423 -1.79 -15.04 -29.91
CA GLN A 423 -0.85 -15.89 -29.19
C GLN A 423 -1.17 -15.93 -27.70
N PRO A 424 -0.90 -17.05 -27.02
CA PRO A 424 -1.30 -17.26 -25.62
C PRO A 424 -0.90 -16.14 -24.65
N SER A 425 0.28 -15.57 -24.86
CA SER A 425 0.89 -14.53 -24.01
C SER A 425 0.79 -13.12 -24.61
N ALA A 426 0.11 -12.97 -25.75
CA ALA A 426 -0.04 -11.69 -26.43
C ALA A 426 -1.27 -10.93 -25.94
N TYR A 427 -1.18 -9.61 -25.97
CA TYR A 427 -2.31 -8.70 -25.86
C TYR A 427 -2.28 -7.68 -26.99
N ARG A 428 -3.46 -7.18 -27.34
CA ARG A 428 -3.66 -6.21 -28.42
C ARG A 428 -4.49 -5.04 -27.93
N LEU A 429 -4.07 -3.83 -28.31
CA LEU A 429 -4.78 -2.61 -28.03
C LEU A 429 -5.44 -2.10 -29.31
N THR A 430 -6.75 -1.85 -29.24
CA THR A 430 -7.54 -1.35 -30.37
C THR A 430 -8.21 -0.03 -30.00
N LEU A 431 -8.28 0.88 -30.97
CA LEU A 431 -9.02 2.12 -30.89
C LEU A 431 -10.02 2.18 -32.04
N MET A 432 -11.31 2.31 -31.74
CA MET A 432 -12.37 2.28 -32.73
C MET A 432 -12.26 1.07 -33.71
N GLY A 433 -11.85 -0.08 -33.18
CA GLY A 433 -11.64 -1.31 -33.96
C GLY A 433 -10.30 -1.39 -34.73
N VAL A 434 -9.50 -0.32 -34.72
CA VAL A 434 -8.18 -0.31 -35.38
C VAL A 434 -7.11 -0.77 -34.39
N ILE A 435 -6.26 -1.71 -34.82
CA ILE A 435 -5.14 -2.22 -34.00
C ILE A 435 -4.05 -1.16 -33.96
N LEU A 436 -3.73 -0.66 -32.76
CA LEU A 436 -2.66 0.32 -32.55
C LEU A 436 -1.37 -0.33 -32.06
N ALA A 437 -1.49 -1.40 -31.25
CA ALA A 437 -0.32 -2.08 -30.71
C ALA A 437 -0.64 -3.53 -30.34
N GLU A 438 0.39 -4.36 -30.39
CA GLU A 438 0.39 -5.75 -29.94
C GLU A 438 1.73 -6.04 -29.26
N ALA A 439 1.71 -6.79 -28.15
CA ALA A 439 2.93 -7.17 -27.44
C ALA A 439 2.72 -8.45 -26.62
N ASP A 440 3.84 -9.13 -26.33
CA ASP A 440 3.88 -10.34 -25.51
C ASP A 440 4.26 -10.01 -24.07
N ILE A 441 3.55 -10.61 -23.11
CA ILE A 441 3.85 -10.51 -21.68
C ILE A 441 3.82 -11.88 -21.00
N TYR A 442 4.56 -12.02 -19.92
CA TYR A 442 4.66 -13.26 -19.14
C TYR A 442 4.08 -13.03 -17.74
N PRO A 443 2.88 -13.56 -17.43
CA PRO A 443 2.19 -13.35 -16.15
C PRO A 443 2.97 -13.79 -14.93
N ASP A 444 3.79 -14.85 -15.09
CA ASP A 444 4.57 -15.47 -14.01
C ASP A 444 5.95 -14.81 -13.81
N ARG A 445 6.26 -13.75 -14.55
CA ARG A 445 7.55 -13.06 -14.55
C ARG A 445 7.39 -11.57 -14.36
N GLU A 446 8.50 -10.92 -14.03
CA GLU A 446 8.61 -9.46 -13.92
C GLU A 446 9.52 -8.91 -15.01
N LEU A 447 9.20 -7.73 -15.52
CA LEU A 447 9.99 -7.05 -16.54
C LEU A 447 11.00 -6.13 -15.88
N ALA A 448 12.29 -6.42 -16.05
CA ALA A 448 13.40 -5.58 -15.64
C ALA A 448 13.81 -4.67 -16.82
N ILE A 449 13.48 -3.38 -16.73
CA ILE A 449 13.70 -2.37 -17.76
C ILE A 449 15.04 -1.68 -17.49
N ASN A 450 15.86 -1.54 -18.53
CA ASN A 450 17.12 -0.81 -18.46
C ASN A 450 16.86 0.70 -18.64
N PRO A 451 17.06 1.56 -17.61
CA PRO A 451 16.86 3.00 -17.73
C PRO A 451 18.00 3.75 -18.42
N GLY A 452 19.02 3.04 -18.93
CA GLY A 452 20.17 3.63 -19.65
C GLY A 452 21.54 3.37 -18.98
N GLN A 453 21.59 3.19 -17.65
CA GLN A 453 22.82 2.83 -16.92
C GLN A 453 22.52 1.70 -15.94
N VAL A 454 23.02 0.52 -16.26
CA VAL A 454 22.90 -0.67 -15.40
C VAL A 454 24.27 -1.28 -15.14
N PHE A 455 24.47 -1.87 -13.97
CA PHE A 455 25.76 -2.37 -13.49
C PHE A 455 25.93 -3.90 -13.66
N GLY A 456 25.28 -4.49 -14.65
CA GLY A 456 25.41 -5.93 -14.91
C GLY A 456 24.31 -6.48 -15.81
N THR A 457 24.46 -7.72 -16.26
CA THR A 457 23.49 -8.44 -17.09
C THR A 457 22.63 -9.35 -16.23
N LEU A 458 21.35 -9.48 -16.60
CA LEU A 458 20.40 -10.38 -15.97
C LEU A 458 20.13 -11.60 -16.84
N ASN A 459 19.93 -12.75 -16.20
CA ASN A 459 19.50 -13.96 -16.88
C ASN A 459 17.98 -13.98 -17.00
N GLY A 460 17.46 -14.04 -18.22
CA GLY A 460 16.03 -14.06 -18.49
C GLY A 460 15.71 -14.04 -19.96
N ILE A 461 14.45 -13.75 -20.31
CA ILE A 461 14.00 -13.62 -21.69
C ILE A 461 14.22 -12.17 -22.12
N ALA A 462 15.14 -11.96 -23.09
CA ALA A 462 15.37 -10.63 -23.64
C ALA A 462 14.11 -10.12 -24.33
N ALA A 463 13.73 -8.87 -24.04
CA ALA A 463 12.55 -8.22 -24.59
C ALA A 463 12.80 -6.72 -24.73
N ARG A 464 11.83 -6.01 -25.28
CA ARG A 464 11.76 -4.54 -25.22
C ARG A 464 10.49 -4.14 -24.48
N ASP A 465 10.59 -3.10 -23.68
CA ASP A 465 9.42 -2.53 -23.05
C ASP A 465 8.44 -2.01 -24.10
N PRO A 466 7.18 -2.49 -24.14
CA PRO A 466 6.24 -2.12 -25.19
C PRO A 466 5.81 -0.66 -25.13
N ALA A 467 5.92 0.01 -23.97
CA ALA A 467 5.54 1.39 -23.81
C ALA A 467 6.60 2.35 -24.39
N PHE A 468 7.87 2.20 -24.00
CA PHE A 468 8.93 3.15 -24.34
C PHE A 468 10.01 2.58 -25.27
N GLY A 469 9.92 1.29 -25.63
CA GLY A 469 10.88 0.63 -26.51
C GLY A 469 12.26 0.39 -25.90
N LEU A 470 12.41 0.56 -24.58
CA LEU A 470 13.66 0.38 -23.86
C LEU A 470 14.05 -1.11 -23.80
N GLU A 471 15.35 -1.37 -23.73
CA GLU A 471 15.83 -2.74 -23.52
C GLU A 471 15.39 -3.26 -22.18
N ALA A 472 14.86 -4.48 -22.14
CA ALA A 472 14.31 -5.09 -20.95
C ALA A 472 14.52 -6.61 -20.94
N VAL A 473 14.41 -7.22 -19.78
CA VAL A 473 14.55 -8.67 -19.59
C VAL A 473 13.43 -9.17 -18.68
N TRP A 474 12.70 -10.20 -19.12
CA TRP A 474 11.74 -10.90 -18.27
C TRP A 474 12.49 -11.84 -17.31
N ILE A 475 12.44 -11.54 -16.02
CA ILE A 475 13.13 -12.25 -14.94
C ILE A 475 12.15 -13.02 -14.06
N ASP A 476 12.64 -14.01 -13.34
CA ASP A 476 11.85 -14.68 -12.32
C ASP A 476 11.66 -13.77 -11.09
N VAL A 477 10.52 -13.88 -10.42
CA VAL A 477 10.16 -13.03 -9.26
C VAL A 477 11.23 -13.02 -8.17
N GLY A 478 11.95 -14.14 -7.99
CA GLY A 478 13.06 -14.25 -7.02
C GLY A 478 14.29 -13.38 -7.35
N GLN A 479 14.45 -12.91 -8.59
CA GLN A 479 15.56 -12.08 -9.05
C GLN A 479 15.29 -10.57 -8.93
N ARG A 480 14.11 -10.17 -8.46
CA ARG A 480 13.70 -8.77 -8.34
C ARG A 480 14.70 -7.91 -7.58
N ALA A 481 15.10 -8.35 -6.38
CA ALA A 481 16.05 -7.63 -5.54
C ALA A 481 17.43 -7.47 -6.20
N GLN A 482 17.89 -8.52 -6.90
CA GLN A 482 19.14 -8.49 -7.66
C GLN A 482 19.05 -7.50 -8.84
N ALA A 483 17.96 -7.54 -9.60
CA ALA A 483 17.75 -6.64 -10.73
C ALA A 483 17.74 -5.17 -10.28
N GLN A 484 17.04 -4.87 -9.18
CA GLN A 484 17.01 -3.54 -8.60
C GLN A 484 18.37 -3.06 -8.12
N SER A 485 19.18 -3.93 -7.49
CA SER A 485 20.55 -3.60 -7.05
C SER A 485 21.48 -3.32 -8.22
N LEU A 486 21.22 -3.87 -9.39
CA LEU A 486 21.96 -3.60 -10.65
C LEU A 486 21.48 -2.36 -11.39
N GLY A 487 20.47 -1.64 -10.87
CA GLY A 487 19.95 -0.41 -11.45
C GLY A 487 18.79 -0.60 -12.45
N TYR A 488 18.21 -1.80 -12.58
CA TYR A 488 17.03 -2.03 -13.40
C TYR A 488 15.75 -1.57 -12.70
N THR A 489 14.81 -1.04 -13.46
CA THR A 489 13.44 -0.79 -12.99
C THR A 489 12.61 -2.05 -13.20
N VAL A 490 12.11 -2.67 -12.12
CA VAL A 490 11.38 -3.94 -12.21
C VAL A 490 9.89 -3.71 -12.00
N VAL A 491 9.08 -4.14 -12.97
CA VAL A 491 7.62 -3.99 -12.99
C VAL A 491 6.92 -5.32 -13.29
N ASP A 492 5.73 -5.51 -12.73
CA ASP A 492 4.90 -6.68 -13.00
C ASP A 492 4.18 -6.59 -14.37
N ALA A 493 3.72 -7.72 -14.91
CA ALA A 493 3.06 -7.81 -16.19
C ALA A 493 1.82 -6.91 -16.32
N SER A 494 1.02 -6.76 -15.25
CA SER A 494 -0.16 -5.89 -15.25
C SER A 494 0.21 -4.41 -15.37
N THR A 495 1.34 -4.02 -14.76
CA THR A 495 1.88 -2.65 -14.88
C THR A 495 2.36 -2.37 -16.29
N VAL A 496 3.03 -3.34 -16.94
CA VAL A 496 3.48 -3.20 -18.33
C VAL A 496 2.30 -2.89 -19.26
N VAL A 497 1.22 -3.68 -19.19
CA VAL A 497 0.00 -3.45 -19.99
C VAL A 497 -0.62 -2.08 -19.68
N ALA A 498 -0.75 -1.74 -18.40
CA ALA A 498 -1.37 -0.48 -18.00
C ALA A 498 -0.55 0.75 -18.45
N THR A 499 0.78 0.67 -18.40
CA THR A 499 1.68 1.74 -18.86
C THR A 499 1.62 1.89 -20.37
N HIS A 500 1.60 0.77 -21.12
CA HIS A 500 1.48 0.81 -22.57
C HIS A 500 0.12 1.37 -23.02
N LEU A 501 -0.97 0.95 -22.35
CA LEU A 501 -2.30 1.52 -22.57
C LEU A 501 -2.31 3.03 -22.27
N ASN A 502 -1.73 3.48 -21.18
CA ASN A 502 -1.63 4.90 -20.83
C ASN A 502 -0.94 5.71 -21.92
N GLN A 503 0.19 5.23 -22.42
CA GLN A 503 0.95 5.89 -23.48
C GLN A 503 0.15 6.01 -24.78
N ILE A 504 -0.52 4.91 -25.21
CA ILE A 504 -1.34 4.91 -26.42
C ILE A 504 -2.52 5.85 -26.29
N LEU A 505 -3.24 5.80 -25.16
CA LEU A 505 -4.38 6.69 -24.91
C LEU A 505 -3.96 8.16 -24.84
N GLN A 506 -2.81 8.48 -24.28
CA GLN A 506 -2.29 9.82 -24.24
C GLN A 506 -1.93 10.34 -25.63
N LYS A 507 -1.34 9.48 -26.47
CA LYS A 507 -0.95 9.83 -27.85
C LYS A 507 -2.20 10.05 -28.74
N HIS A 508 -3.25 9.28 -28.56
CA HIS A 508 -4.47 9.33 -29.37
C HIS A 508 -5.66 9.98 -28.65
N CYS A 509 -5.44 10.72 -27.58
CA CYS A 509 -6.51 11.35 -26.80
C CYS A 509 -7.41 12.30 -27.62
N HIS A 510 -6.86 12.90 -28.67
CA HIS A 510 -7.61 13.81 -29.58
C HIS A 510 -8.66 13.06 -30.42
N GLU A 511 -8.51 11.76 -30.64
CA GLU A 511 -9.49 10.93 -31.35
C GLU A 511 -10.64 10.48 -30.44
N LEU A 512 -10.40 10.52 -29.11
CA LEU A 512 -11.35 10.04 -28.09
C LEU A 512 -12.35 11.11 -27.61
N ILE A 513 -12.14 12.37 -27.98
CA ILE A 513 -13.09 13.44 -27.70
C ILE A 513 -14.06 13.60 -28.87
N GLY A 514 -15.35 13.48 -28.60
CA GLY A 514 -16.44 13.63 -29.55
C GLY A 514 -17.39 14.75 -29.16
N HIS A 515 -18.53 14.83 -29.86
CA HIS A 515 -19.57 15.83 -29.60
C HIS A 515 -20.16 15.70 -28.20
N GLU A 516 -20.35 14.48 -27.69
CA GLU A 516 -20.91 14.22 -26.37
C GLU A 516 -19.98 14.75 -25.24
N GLU A 517 -18.66 14.51 -25.35
CA GLU A 517 -17.67 14.99 -24.38
C GLU A 517 -17.61 16.51 -24.39
N VAL A 518 -17.68 17.15 -25.58
CA VAL A 518 -17.70 18.61 -25.71
C VAL A 518 -18.97 19.19 -25.09
N GLN A 519 -20.12 18.53 -25.29
CA GLN A 519 -21.38 18.97 -24.68
C GLN A 519 -21.34 18.87 -23.15
N GLN A 520 -20.73 17.82 -22.60
CA GLN A 520 -20.50 17.70 -21.15
C GLN A 520 -19.53 18.77 -20.63
N LEU A 521 -18.47 19.10 -21.35
CA LEU A 521 -17.57 20.19 -21.01
C LEU A 521 -18.29 21.55 -20.99
N LEU A 522 -19.17 21.80 -21.96
CA LEU A 522 -20.02 22.99 -21.96
C LEU A 522 -21.00 23.03 -20.78
N GLN A 523 -21.54 21.89 -20.36
CA GLN A 523 -22.35 21.83 -19.13
C GLN A 523 -21.56 22.18 -17.88
N VAL A 524 -20.28 21.73 -17.80
CA VAL A 524 -19.37 22.10 -16.71
C VAL A 524 -19.09 23.60 -16.74
N LEU A 525 -18.82 24.16 -17.92
CA LEU A 525 -18.64 25.60 -18.11
C LEU A 525 -19.89 26.40 -17.73
N SER A 526 -21.07 25.94 -18.13
CA SER A 526 -22.36 26.59 -17.82
C SER A 526 -22.63 26.65 -16.31
N LYS A 527 -22.21 25.66 -15.53
CA LYS A 527 -22.32 25.72 -14.06
C LYS A 527 -21.43 26.78 -13.43
N ALA A 528 -20.22 27.02 -14.00
CA ALA A 528 -19.26 27.97 -13.48
C ALA A 528 -19.46 29.38 -14.05
N SER A 529 -19.80 29.50 -15.33
CA SER A 529 -19.93 30.74 -16.09
C SER A 529 -21.07 30.65 -17.13
N PRO A 530 -22.34 30.76 -16.70
CA PRO A 530 -23.50 30.53 -17.57
C PRO A 530 -23.55 31.43 -18.81
N LYS A 531 -23.30 32.72 -18.63
CA LYS A 531 -23.31 33.70 -19.72
C LYS A 531 -22.30 33.42 -20.81
N LEU A 532 -21.07 33.02 -20.40
CA LEU A 532 -19.99 32.68 -21.34
C LEU A 532 -20.34 31.41 -22.15
N ALA A 533 -20.97 30.41 -21.52
CA ALA A 533 -21.38 29.20 -22.21
C ALA A 533 -22.52 29.45 -23.23
N GLU A 534 -23.50 30.26 -22.88
CA GLU A 534 -24.62 30.66 -23.78
C GLU A 534 -24.12 31.50 -24.95
N GLU A 535 -23.17 32.41 -24.71
CA GLU A 535 -22.61 33.25 -25.78
C GLU A 535 -21.71 32.43 -26.71
N LEU A 536 -20.90 31.48 -26.15
CA LEU A 536 -19.93 30.71 -26.92
C LEU A 536 -20.59 29.80 -27.97
N VAL A 537 -21.56 28.98 -27.57
CA VAL A 537 -22.20 28.00 -28.44
C VAL A 537 -23.72 28.16 -28.32
N PRO A 538 -24.48 28.45 -29.43
CA PRO A 538 -24.01 28.50 -30.81
C PRO A 538 -23.58 29.90 -31.28
N GLY A 539 -23.60 30.93 -30.42
CA GLY A 539 -23.48 32.34 -30.83
C GLY A 539 -22.14 32.71 -31.49
N VAL A 540 -21.02 32.28 -30.89
CA VAL A 540 -19.66 32.64 -31.34
C VAL A 540 -19.06 31.55 -32.22
N ILE A 541 -19.25 30.28 -31.87
CA ILE A 541 -18.70 29.11 -32.59
C ILE A 541 -19.70 27.96 -32.57
N SER A 542 -19.72 27.13 -33.63
CA SER A 542 -20.52 25.91 -33.63
C SER A 542 -19.90 24.82 -32.73
N LEU A 543 -20.73 23.88 -32.25
CA LEU A 543 -20.26 22.76 -31.44
C LEU A 543 -19.15 21.97 -32.16
N SER A 544 -19.30 21.75 -33.48
CA SER A 544 -18.27 21.09 -34.32
C SER A 544 -17.01 21.94 -34.47
N GLY A 545 -17.12 23.26 -34.50
CA GLY A 545 -15.99 24.17 -34.51
C GLY A 545 -15.20 24.08 -33.20
N LEU A 546 -15.91 24.11 -32.05
CA LEU A 546 -15.30 23.95 -30.74
C LEU A 546 -14.62 22.57 -30.62
N LEU A 547 -15.26 21.50 -31.08
CA LEU A 547 -14.67 20.16 -31.11
C LEU A 547 -13.33 20.14 -31.86
N LYS A 548 -13.26 20.75 -33.07
CA LYS A 548 -12.01 20.84 -33.84
C LYS A 548 -10.91 21.60 -33.12
N VAL A 549 -11.24 22.69 -32.42
CA VAL A 549 -10.26 23.43 -31.62
C VAL A 549 -9.73 22.57 -30.47
N LEU A 550 -10.61 21.87 -29.73
CA LEU A 550 -10.21 21.00 -28.64
C LEU A 550 -9.38 19.81 -29.13
N GLN A 551 -9.77 19.18 -30.24
CA GLN A 551 -8.99 18.11 -30.88
C GLN A 551 -7.60 18.58 -31.30
N ALA A 552 -7.49 19.78 -31.87
CA ALA A 552 -6.20 20.37 -32.26
C ALA A 552 -5.30 20.64 -31.03
N LEU A 553 -5.85 21.13 -29.92
CA LEU A 553 -5.10 21.31 -28.67
C LEU A 553 -4.61 19.97 -28.11
N LEU A 554 -5.47 18.97 -28.01
CA LEU A 554 -5.14 17.62 -27.51
C LEU A 554 -4.14 16.92 -28.43
N SER A 555 -4.22 17.09 -29.74
CA SER A 555 -3.23 16.54 -30.69
C SER A 555 -1.81 17.12 -30.42
N GLU A 556 -1.73 18.29 -29.84
CA GLU A 556 -0.49 18.95 -29.41
C GLU A 556 -0.18 18.72 -27.93
N GLN A 557 -0.85 17.77 -27.27
CA GLN A 557 -0.71 17.43 -25.86
C GLN A 557 -1.00 18.61 -24.89
N VAL A 558 -1.82 19.56 -25.33
CA VAL A 558 -2.31 20.66 -24.50
C VAL A 558 -3.61 20.21 -23.82
N PRO A 559 -3.66 20.12 -22.48
CA PRO A 559 -4.86 19.71 -21.77
C PRO A 559 -6.00 20.72 -21.94
N VAL A 560 -7.23 20.20 -22.04
CA VAL A 560 -8.44 21.03 -22.15
C VAL A 560 -9.13 21.27 -20.80
N ARG A 561 -8.43 21.00 -19.71
CA ARG A 561 -8.91 21.12 -18.33
C ARG A 561 -9.41 22.51 -17.98
N ASP A 562 -8.71 23.55 -18.46
CA ASP A 562 -9.13 24.95 -18.26
C ASP A 562 -10.06 25.39 -19.38
N ILE A 563 -11.25 24.77 -19.45
CA ILE A 563 -12.27 25.07 -20.46
C ILE A 563 -12.72 26.53 -20.40
N ARG A 564 -12.62 27.20 -19.24
CA ARG A 564 -12.99 28.60 -19.08
C ARG A 564 -12.03 29.52 -19.85
N SER A 565 -10.73 29.41 -19.64
CA SER A 565 -9.72 30.21 -20.38
C SER A 565 -9.77 29.93 -21.89
N ILE A 566 -10.02 28.66 -22.27
CA ILE A 566 -10.23 28.28 -23.67
C ILE A 566 -11.44 29.03 -24.26
N ALA A 567 -12.57 29.01 -23.56
CA ALA A 567 -13.80 29.66 -23.99
C ALA A 567 -13.66 31.19 -24.11
N GLU A 568 -13.04 31.84 -23.11
CA GLU A 568 -12.74 33.27 -23.11
C GLU A 568 -11.82 33.65 -24.29
N ALA A 569 -10.78 32.85 -24.55
CA ALA A 569 -9.86 33.10 -25.67
C ALA A 569 -10.58 32.97 -27.03
N ILE A 570 -11.45 32.00 -27.20
CA ILE A 570 -12.27 31.82 -28.41
C ILE A 570 -13.25 32.99 -28.56
N ALA A 571 -14.01 33.34 -27.52
CA ALA A 571 -14.99 34.42 -27.57
C ALA A 571 -14.33 35.76 -27.97
N ASN A 572 -13.16 36.06 -27.42
CA ASN A 572 -12.44 37.31 -27.72
C ASN A 572 -11.84 37.37 -29.14
N ASN A 573 -11.62 36.25 -29.81
CA ASN A 573 -10.90 36.20 -31.10
C ASN A 573 -11.77 35.72 -32.27
N ALA A 574 -12.90 35.04 -32.06
CA ALA A 574 -13.72 34.51 -33.12
C ALA A 574 -14.38 35.63 -34.00
N GLY A 575 -14.55 36.85 -33.45
CA GLY A 575 -14.95 38.00 -34.21
C GLY A 575 -13.92 38.48 -35.24
N LYS A 576 -12.66 38.10 -35.10
CA LYS A 576 -11.55 38.46 -36.02
C LYS A 576 -11.31 37.37 -37.05
N SER A 577 -11.43 36.12 -36.69
CA SER A 577 -11.27 34.97 -37.58
C SER A 577 -11.98 33.75 -37.01
N GLN A 578 -12.71 33.05 -37.86
CA GLN A 578 -13.32 31.75 -37.54
C GLN A 578 -12.48 30.55 -37.99
N ASP A 579 -11.27 30.82 -38.51
CA ASP A 579 -10.34 29.77 -38.86
C ASP A 579 -9.84 29.01 -37.62
N THR A 580 -9.93 27.67 -37.66
CA THR A 580 -9.56 26.81 -36.55
C THR A 580 -8.11 27.00 -36.12
N ALA A 581 -7.18 27.19 -37.06
CA ALA A 581 -5.76 27.39 -36.76
C ALA A 581 -5.49 28.72 -36.03
N ALA A 582 -6.20 29.79 -36.42
CA ALA A 582 -6.12 31.08 -35.75
C ALA A 582 -6.71 31.05 -34.34
N LEU A 583 -7.83 30.33 -34.14
CA LEU A 583 -8.45 30.15 -32.83
C LEU A 583 -7.55 29.32 -31.90
N VAL A 584 -6.96 28.23 -32.40
CA VAL A 584 -6.01 27.40 -31.63
C VAL A 584 -4.80 28.22 -31.18
N ALA A 585 -4.24 29.06 -32.08
CA ALA A 585 -3.13 29.94 -31.74
C ALA A 585 -3.52 30.92 -30.62
N ALA A 586 -4.71 31.55 -30.71
CA ALA A 586 -5.20 32.48 -29.71
C ALA A 586 -5.43 31.78 -28.35
N VAL A 587 -6.02 30.56 -28.34
CA VAL A 587 -6.20 29.77 -27.13
C VAL A 587 -4.85 29.41 -26.51
N ARG A 588 -3.85 28.98 -27.29
CA ARG A 588 -2.53 28.64 -26.79
C ARG A 588 -1.83 29.85 -26.13
N VAL A 589 -1.99 31.04 -26.67
CA VAL A 589 -1.49 32.31 -26.05
C VAL A 589 -2.21 32.52 -24.70
N GLY A 590 -3.54 32.28 -24.63
CA GLY A 590 -4.29 32.35 -23.37
C GLY A 590 -3.85 31.32 -22.32
N LEU A 591 -3.40 30.15 -22.77
CA LEU A 591 -2.91 29.05 -21.92
C LEU A 591 -1.38 29.02 -21.74
N CYS A 592 -0.64 30.04 -22.20
CA CYS A 592 0.81 30.03 -22.27
C CYS A 592 1.51 29.65 -20.96
N ARG A 593 1.00 30.14 -19.81
CA ARG A 593 1.54 29.82 -18.48
C ARG A 593 1.39 28.33 -18.17
N ALA A 594 0.23 27.76 -18.45
CA ALA A 594 -0.04 26.34 -18.20
C ALA A 594 0.78 25.46 -19.13
N ILE A 595 0.89 25.81 -20.42
CA ILE A 595 1.68 25.09 -21.42
C ILE A 595 3.16 25.08 -21.02
N VAL A 596 3.76 26.25 -20.74
CA VAL A 596 5.17 26.32 -20.38
C VAL A 596 5.46 25.65 -19.05
N GLN A 597 4.54 25.77 -18.07
CA GLN A 597 4.69 25.08 -16.79
C GLN A 597 4.63 23.55 -16.93
N SER A 598 3.85 23.02 -17.85
CA SER A 598 3.79 21.57 -18.09
C SER A 598 5.08 21.02 -18.72
N ILE A 599 5.85 21.86 -19.42
CA ILE A 599 7.09 21.46 -20.11
C ILE A 599 8.31 21.59 -19.20
N VAL A 600 8.51 22.77 -18.58
CA VAL A 600 9.72 23.08 -17.76
C VAL A 600 9.43 23.22 -16.26
N GLY A 601 8.21 22.97 -15.83
CA GLY A 601 7.85 23.09 -14.40
C GLY A 601 7.99 24.52 -13.87
N VAL A 602 8.54 24.64 -12.66
CA VAL A 602 8.64 25.91 -11.92
C VAL A 602 9.96 26.64 -12.21
N GLU A 603 10.89 26.05 -12.95
CA GLU A 603 12.19 26.65 -13.24
C GLU A 603 12.07 27.96 -13.98
N PRO A 604 12.85 29.01 -13.62
CA PRO A 604 12.77 30.33 -14.24
C PRO A 604 13.33 30.34 -15.65
N GLU A 605 14.27 29.45 -15.96
CA GLU A 605 14.93 29.38 -17.27
C GLU A 605 14.13 28.50 -18.24
N LEU A 606 14.04 28.97 -19.49
CA LEU A 606 13.41 28.24 -20.59
C LEU A 606 14.50 28.00 -21.68
N PRO A 607 15.13 26.82 -21.68
CA PRO A 607 16.10 26.47 -22.70
C PRO A 607 15.40 26.19 -24.03
N VAL A 608 15.76 26.92 -25.09
CA VAL A 608 15.09 26.81 -26.39
C VAL A 608 16.07 26.60 -27.53
N ILE A 609 15.59 25.89 -28.53
CA ILE A 609 16.17 25.81 -29.86
C ILE A 609 15.50 26.90 -30.72
N THR A 610 16.24 27.65 -31.52
CA THR A 610 15.68 28.64 -32.45
C THR A 610 16.00 28.26 -33.89
N LEU A 611 15.26 28.84 -34.84
CA LEU A 611 15.60 28.72 -36.24
C LEU A 611 16.61 29.83 -36.64
N GLU A 612 17.46 29.52 -37.63
CA GLU A 612 18.26 30.55 -38.28
C GLU A 612 17.34 31.61 -38.93
N PRO A 613 17.58 32.93 -38.75
CA PRO A 613 16.68 33.98 -39.25
C PRO A 613 16.36 33.90 -40.75
N ARG A 614 17.32 33.43 -41.55
CA ARG A 614 17.12 33.24 -42.99
C ARG A 614 16.13 32.09 -43.28
N LEU A 615 16.23 30.99 -42.55
CA LEU A 615 15.35 29.86 -42.69
C LEU A 615 13.94 30.21 -42.25
N GLU A 616 13.81 30.91 -41.12
CA GLU A 616 12.50 31.35 -40.61
C GLU A 616 11.82 32.30 -41.64
N GLN A 617 12.55 33.17 -42.27
CA GLN A 617 12.02 34.11 -43.29
C GLN A 617 11.58 33.38 -44.58
N ILE A 618 12.34 32.35 -45.00
CA ILE A 618 11.97 31.51 -46.14
C ILE A 618 10.64 30.79 -45.85
N LEU A 619 10.49 30.22 -44.65
CA LEU A 619 9.26 29.53 -44.22
C LEU A 619 8.06 30.47 -44.15
N LEU A 620 8.24 31.69 -43.60
CA LEU A 620 7.19 32.72 -43.59
C LEU A 620 6.75 33.16 -44.98
N ASN A 621 7.70 33.38 -45.88
CA ASN A 621 7.41 33.77 -47.28
C ASN A 621 6.71 32.62 -48.03
N SER A 622 7.10 31.37 -47.77
CA SER A 622 6.44 30.19 -48.38
C SER A 622 5.01 30.06 -47.92
N LEU A 623 4.75 30.28 -46.63
CA LEU A 623 3.39 30.24 -46.06
C LEU A 623 2.49 31.36 -46.66
N GLN A 624 3.03 32.57 -46.83
CA GLN A 624 2.28 33.71 -47.44
C GLN A 624 1.93 33.43 -48.90
N ARG A 625 2.77 32.74 -49.65
CA ARG A 625 2.51 32.37 -51.07
C ARG A 625 1.46 31.24 -51.14
N ALA A 626 1.50 30.27 -50.23
CA ALA A 626 0.52 29.17 -50.17
C ALA A 626 -0.90 29.67 -49.82
N GLY A 627 -1.03 30.73 -49.01
CA GLY A 627 -2.31 31.35 -48.65
C GLY A 627 -3.05 32.04 -49.79
N GLN A 628 -2.41 32.19 -50.97
CA GLN A 628 -2.99 32.84 -52.15
C GLN A 628 -3.60 31.86 -53.18
N GLY A 629 -3.68 30.60 -53.01
CA GLY A 629 -4.37 29.75 -54.01
C GLY A 629 -4.15 28.26 -54.04
N GLN A 630 -3.53 27.61 -53.06
CA GLN A 630 -3.49 26.14 -52.97
C GLN A 630 -3.71 25.67 -51.56
N GLU A 631 -4.80 24.96 -51.38
CA GLU A 631 -5.03 24.07 -50.21
C GLU A 631 -3.95 22.98 -50.22
N ASP A 632 -3.38 22.72 -49.05
CA ASP A 632 -2.40 21.71 -48.70
C ASP A 632 -0.92 21.99 -48.97
N GLY A 633 -0.27 22.43 -47.87
CA GLY A 633 1.11 22.12 -47.61
C GLY A 633 2.12 23.15 -48.17
N VAL A 634 2.79 23.86 -47.29
CA VAL A 634 4.05 24.49 -47.57
C VAL A 634 5.00 23.45 -48.13
N LEU A 635 5.21 23.43 -49.44
CA LEU A 635 6.20 22.59 -50.11
C LEU A 635 7.59 23.15 -49.81
N LEU A 636 8.18 22.65 -48.71
CA LEU A 636 9.62 22.79 -48.52
C LEU A 636 10.30 21.95 -49.60
N GLU A 637 11.32 22.53 -50.20
CA GLU A 637 12.18 21.75 -51.12
C GLU A 637 12.69 20.53 -50.39
N PRO A 638 12.55 19.28 -50.98
CA PRO A 638 12.86 18.04 -50.25
C PRO A 638 14.27 18.03 -49.62
N SER A 639 15.25 18.63 -50.29
CA SER A 639 16.62 18.76 -49.78
C SER A 639 16.71 19.64 -48.51
N MET A 640 15.90 20.68 -48.44
CA MET A 640 15.83 21.59 -47.28
C MET A 640 15.06 20.94 -46.15
N ALA A 641 14.00 20.20 -46.41
CA ALA A 641 13.25 19.46 -45.44
C ALA A 641 14.11 18.38 -44.73
N GLU A 642 14.92 17.62 -45.50
CA GLU A 642 15.84 16.65 -44.91
C GLU A 642 16.94 17.30 -44.07
N LYS A 643 17.52 18.40 -44.50
CA LYS A 643 18.53 19.14 -43.71
C LYS A 643 17.93 19.69 -42.42
N LEU A 644 16.74 20.28 -42.49
CA LEU A 644 16.03 20.78 -41.32
C LEU A 644 15.74 19.64 -40.32
N GLN A 645 15.29 18.52 -40.85
CA GLN A 645 14.97 17.34 -40.01
C GLN A 645 16.21 16.80 -39.29
N ARG A 646 17.34 16.64 -39.99
CA ARG A 646 18.60 16.18 -39.38
C ARG A 646 19.11 17.14 -38.32
N SER A 647 19.19 18.42 -38.65
CA SER A 647 19.67 19.46 -37.72
C SER A 647 18.77 19.60 -36.48
N LEU A 648 17.45 19.37 -36.65
CA LEU A 648 16.49 19.35 -35.54
C LEU A 648 16.69 18.12 -34.64
N ILE A 649 16.88 16.95 -35.23
CA ILE A 649 17.16 15.71 -34.48
C ILE A 649 18.44 15.86 -33.65
N ASP A 650 19.53 16.37 -34.28
CA ASP A 650 20.81 16.57 -33.59
C ASP A 650 20.73 17.60 -32.46
N ALA A 651 19.97 18.67 -32.65
CA ALA A 651 19.76 19.68 -31.61
C ALA A 651 18.93 19.16 -30.45
N CYS A 652 17.86 18.38 -30.72
CA CYS A 652 17.01 17.77 -29.70
C CYS A 652 17.76 16.71 -28.90
N GLN A 653 18.54 15.84 -29.54
CA GLN A 653 19.36 14.86 -28.86
C GLN A 653 20.37 15.49 -27.90
N ARG A 654 20.97 16.59 -28.30
CA ARG A 654 21.90 17.35 -27.43
C ARG A 654 21.21 17.89 -26.16
N GLN A 655 19.97 18.38 -26.26
CA GLN A 655 19.19 18.83 -25.12
C GLN A 655 18.77 17.64 -24.21
N GLU A 656 18.29 16.55 -24.80
CA GLU A 656 17.91 15.35 -24.06
C GLU A 656 19.10 14.74 -23.29
N MET A 657 20.32 14.74 -23.88
CA MET A 657 21.54 14.32 -23.18
C MET A 657 21.88 15.20 -21.96
N GLN A 658 21.44 16.45 -21.95
CA GLN A 658 21.60 17.37 -20.82
C GLN A 658 20.43 17.29 -19.84
N GLY A 659 19.45 16.38 -20.06
CA GLY A 659 18.26 16.24 -19.24
C GLY A 659 17.26 17.40 -19.40
N GLN A 660 17.35 18.16 -20.50
CA GLN A 660 16.48 19.30 -20.78
C GLN A 660 15.42 18.92 -21.83
N PRO A 661 14.19 19.48 -21.75
CA PRO A 661 13.16 19.23 -22.75
C PRO A 661 13.51 19.87 -24.09
N ALA A 662 13.19 19.20 -25.19
CA ALA A 662 13.38 19.72 -26.54
C ALA A 662 12.28 20.77 -26.87
N ILE A 663 12.62 22.04 -26.88
CA ILE A 663 11.69 23.16 -27.13
C ILE A 663 12.18 23.97 -28.33
N LEU A 664 11.36 23.96 -29.39
CA LEU A 664 11.61 24.80 -30.58
C LEU A 664 10.80 26.11 -30.52
N LEU A 665 11.45 27.26 -30.53
CA LEU A 665 10.84 28.57 -30.47
C LEU A 665 10.84 29.22 -31.86
N VAL A 666 9.64 29.63 -32.34
CA VAL A 666 9.43 30.09 -33.71
C VAL A 666 8.37 31.19 -33.81
N ALA A 667 8.31 31.86 -34.98
CA ALA A 667 7.23 32.80 -35.26
C ALA A 667 5.86 32.13 -35.30
N GLY A 668 4.82 32.84 -34.79
CA GLY A 668 3.46 32.31 -34.65
C GLY A 668 2.88 31.68 -35.91
N PRO A 669 2.95 32.31 -37.09
CA PRO A 669 2.34 31.76 -38.31
C PRO A 669 2.91 30.38 -38.72
N ILE A 670 4.18 30.10 -38.52
CA ILE A 670 4.83 28.84 -38.92
C ILE A 670 4.79 27.76 -37.83
N ARG A 671 4.38 28.11 -36.61
CA ARG A 671 4.40 27.21 -35.45
C ARG A 671 3.62 25.90 -35.70
N ALA A 672 2.36 26.00 -36.17
CA ALA A 672 1.50 24.82 -36.38
C ALA A 672 2.07 23.84 -37.42
N MET A 673 2.65 24.39 -38.50
CA MET A 673 3.32 23.61 -39.54
C MET A 673 4.54 22.89 -38.99
N LEU A 674 5.42 23.62 -38.29
CA LEU A 674 6.64 23.07 -37.70
C LEU A 674 6.33 22.07 -36.58
N SER A 675 5.25 22.26 -35.84
CA SER A 675 4.77 21.30 -34.84
C SER A 675 4.39 19.96 -35.47
N ARG A 676 3.69 19.96 -36.62
CA ARG A 676 3.37 18.72 -37.35
C ARG A 676 4.62 18.07 -37.94
N PHE A 677 5.45 18.85 -38.61
CA PHE A 677 6.70 18.39 -39.24
C PHE A 677 7.68 17.83 -38.21
N GLY A 678 7.93 18.59 -37.15
CA GLY A 678 8.91 18.22 -36.12
C GLY A 678 8.56 16.98 -35.33
N ARG A 679 7.27 16.75 -35.00
CA ARG A 679 6.82 15.56 -34.26
C ARG A 679 6.95 14.25 -35.05
N LEU A 680 6.96 14.31 -36.37
CA LEU A 680 7.26 13.13 -37.19
C LEU A 680 8.71 12.69 -37.03
N ALA A 681 9.61 13.61 -36.77
CA ALA A 681 11.04 13.36 -36.61
C ALA A 681 11.46 13.14 -35.14
N VAL A 682 10.88 13.95 -34.23
CA VAL A 682 11.15 13.93 -32.79
C VAL A 682 9.81 13.93 -32.01
N PRO A 683 9.34 12.80 -31.54
CA PRO A 683 8.01 12.69 -30.89
C PRO A 683 7.80 13.60 -29.69
N ASN A 684 8.87 13.90 -28.93
CA ASN A 684 8.82 14.71 -27.71
C ASN A 684 9.12 16.20 -27.95
N LEU A 685 9.12 16.66 -29.20
CA LEU A 685 9.40 18.06 -29.53
C LEU A 685 8.21 18.95 -29.16
N HIS A 686 8.46 19.97 -28.35
CA HIS A 686 7.54 21.05 -28.05
C HIS A 686 7.82 22.26 -28.93
N VAL A 687 6.83 22.71 -29.70
CA VAL A 687 6.98 23.88 -30.56
C VAL A 687 6.14 25.02 -29.99
N LEU A 688 6.83 26.11 -29.60
CA LEU A 688 6.23 27.32 -29.01
C LEU A 688 6.37 28.49 -29.96
N ALA A 689 5.37 29.37 -29.97
CA ALA A 689 5.48 30.67 -30.62
C ALA A 689 6.09 31.69 -29.66
N TYR A 690 6.71 32.75 -30.18
CA TYR A 690 7.23 33.83 -29.36
C TYR A 690 6.19 34.45 -28.43
N GLN A 691 4.90 34.50 -28.85
CA GLN A 691 3.78 35.02 -28.06
C GLN A 691 3.29 34.06 -26.98
N GLU A 692 3.74 32.81 -27.02
CA GLU A 692 3.38 31.79 -26.03
C GLU A 692 4.33 31.75 -24.83
N ILE A 693 5.32 32.66 -24.77
CA ILE A 693 6.26 32.75 -23.65
C ILE A 693 5.68 33.67 -22.58
N PRO A 694 5.50 33.17 -21.34
CA PRO A 694 5.04 34.04 -20.26
C PRO A 694 6.15 34.96 -19.73
N ASP A 695 5.76 36.14 -19.25
CA ASP A 695 6.69 37.22 -18.79
C ASP A 695 7.60 36.79 -17.63
N ASN A 696 7.27 35.73 -16.91
CA ASN A 696 8.03 35.23 -15.76
C ASN A 696 9.11 34.18 -16.10
N LYS A 697 9.36 33.95 -17.40
CA LYS A 697 10.39 33.03 -17.88
C LYS A 697 11.50 33.72 -18.61
N GLN A 698 12.75 33.33 -18.36
CA GLN A 698 13.93 33.79 -19.07
C GLN A 698 14.30 32.81 -20.19
N VAL A 699 14.30 33.26 -21.41
CA VAL A 699 14.63 32.44 -22.58
C VAL A 699 16.15 32.34 -22.74
N THR A 700 16.66 31.09 -22.74
CA THR A 700 18.07 30.79 -22.99
C THR A 700 18.19 30.01 -24.29
N ILE A 701 18.86 30.59 -25.31
CA ILE A 701 19.07 29.92 -26.60
C ILE A 701 20.21 28.92 -26.45
N VAL A 702 19.88 27.60 -26.58
CA VAL A 702 20.86 26.52 -26.46
C VAL A 702 21.40 26.06 -27.81
N ALA A 703 20.58 26.11 -28.84
CA ALA A 703 20.97 25.73 -30.19
C ALA A 703 20.20 26.55 -31.24
N THR A 704 20.80 26.69 -32.43
CA THR A 704 20.15 27.31 -33.59
C THR A 704 20.16 26.28 -34.74
N VAL A 705 18.99 26.03 -35.33
CA VAL A 705 18.79 25.09 -36.45
C VAL A 705 18.76 25.85 -37.75
N GLY A 706 19.61 25.45 -38.69
CA GLY A 706 19.75 26.10 -40.01
C GLY A 706 20.30 25.15 -41.07
N PRO A 707 20.31 25.58 -42.35
CA PRO A 707 20.80 24.77 -43.45
C PRO A 707 22.33 24.54 -43.44
N ASN A 708 23.07 25.27 -42.59
CA ASN A 708 24.53 25.21 -42.51
C ASN A 708 25.06 24.77 -41.13
N GLY A 709 24.19 24.30 -40.23
CA GLY A 709 24.56 23.90 -38.87
C GLY A 709 24.67 22.39 -38.71
#